data_bb386ef6d41226a60ad7f0d9136ad097
#
_entry.id   bb386ef6d41226a60ad7f0d9136ad097
#
_cell.length_a   1.000
_cell.length_b   1.000
_cell.length_c   1.000
_cell.angle_alpha   90.00
_cell.angle_beta   90.00
_cell.angle_gamma   90.00
#
_symmetry.space_group_name_H-M   'P 1'
#
loop_
_entity.id
_entity.type
_entity.pdbx_description
1 polymer ?
#
loop_
_entity_poly.entity_id
_entity_poly.type
_entity_poly.pdbx_seq_one_letter_code
_entity_poly.pdbx_strand_id
1 'polypeptide(L)'
;MYSLDTFDHGTPHSDSTEQVTVEIDGHSITVPAGTSIMRAAAELGEKIPKLCATDTLRAFGSCRLCLVEIEGRKGYPASCTTQVAAGMKVRTQSEKLSQLRRGVMELYVSDHPAELLSDTDKSRTEIKEMARQLGFASGATRYGTDGQRHEHVPKDESNPYFTFDPNACIVCSRCVRACDEQQGTLALTVEKRGFGSRIVASQAEPFVESECVSCGACVEACPTTALMEKTLLAAPKAPDHQVTTTCAYCGVGCSFHAEVSNGEVVRMVPNRDGRANQGHACIKGRFAYGYAMHQDRVLKPMIRRKITDPWQEVSWETAINHTASEFKRIQARYGRDSVGGITSSRCTNEEAYLVQKLVRAAFGNNNVDTCARVCHSPTGYGLKNTLGESAGTQEFASVMKADAIILVGANPTDGHPVFGSQMKRRLREGAKLVVIDPRRIALVRSPHIQADVHLQLRPGTNVAVMNAIAHVVVTEGLTRESYVLERCEVDSYERWKEFVARPEQSPEATESQTGVPAELVRQAARIYAGAPNGAIYYGLGVTEHSQGTTTVMAIANLAMATGNLGREGVGVNPLRGQNNVQGSCDMGSFPHEFTAYRHVSDDRTRALFEANWKVTLDSEPGLRIPNMFEAALDGTFKGLYVEGEDMAQSDPNTQHVQAAFSAMECVVVQDLFLNETAKYAHVFLPGASFMEKDGTFTNAERRISRVRKVIEPRAGYADWEVTQLLSNALGYPMNYTHASQIMDEIAALTPTFTGVSFAKIDELGSIQWPCNEEAPNGTPTMHIDRFVRGKGKFFVTEFVPTRERSTSRHPLLLTTGRILSQYNVGAQTRRTHNVVWHDEDRLEIHPTDAEARGIATGDWVGIASRAGDTVLRAILTERVQPGVVYTTFHFPESGANVITTENSDWATNCPEYKVTAVQVVKVTQPSEWQKRHHELTERQRRIVREHGPLVPSRQDSVTTTG
;
A
#
# COMPACT_ATOMS: atom_id res chain seq x y z
N MET A 1 19.83 18.53 1.35
CA MET A 1 18.94 17.60 0.68
C MET A 1 18.59 18.06 -0.72
N TYR A 2 18.54 17.16 -1.69
CA TYR A 2 18.42 17.49 -3.11
C TYR A 2 16.97 17.52 -3.56
N SER A 3 16.09 18.28 -2.91
CA SER A 3 14.78 18.55 -3.52
C SER A 3 14.94 19.72 -4.48
N LEU A 4 14.78 19.49 -5.75
CA LEU A 4 14.53 20.53 -6.72
C LEU A 4 13.11 21.06 -6.46
N ASP A 5 12.96 22.23 -5.85
CA ASP A 5 11.72 23.02 -5.82
C ASP A 5 10.59 22.72 -4.83
N THR A 6 10.81 22.11 -3.69
CA THR A 6 9.82 22.21 -2.63
C THR A 6 10.16 23.38 -1.69
N PHE A 7 9.39 24.46 -1.78
CA PHE A 7 9.51 25.59 -0.85
C PHE A 7 9.00 25.16 0.53
N ASP A 8 9.89 25.19 1.54
CA ASP A 8 9.54 24.87 2.92
C ASP A 8 9.09 26.12 3.67
N HIS A 9 7.80 26.27 3.92
CA HIS A 9 7.19 27.37 4.66
C HIS A 9 7.58 27.42 6.15
N GLY A 10 8.31 26.44 6.66
CA GLY A 10 8.87 26.39 8.01
C GLY A 10 7.94 25.93 9.12
N THR A 11 6.63 25.95 8.92
CA THR A 11 5.64 25.36 9.83
C THR A 11 4.43 24.86 9.05
N PRO A 12 3.67 23.86 9.57
CA PRO A 12 2.45 23.37 8.93
C PRO A 12 1.42 24.47 8.67
N HIS A 13 0.55 24.24 7.67
CA HIS A 13 -0.61 25.08 7.39
C HIS A 13 -1.59 25.05 8.58
N SER A 14 -2.34 26.13 8.80
CA SER A 14 -3.47 26.17 9.73
C SER A 14 -4.78 25.93 8.97
N ASP A 15 -5.60 25.01 9.45
CA ASP A 15 -6.91 24.68 8.85
C ASP A 15 -8.05 25.58 9.38
N SER A 16 -7.72 26.68 10.12
CA SER A 16 -8.71 27.62 10.66
C SER A 16 -9.44 28.35 9.53
N THR A 17 -10.74 28.47 9.65
CA THR A 17 -11.58 29.31 8.75
C THR A 17 -11.54 30.80 9.13
N GLU A 18 -11.14 31.10 10.37
CA GLU A 18 -10.95 32.47 10.83
C GLU A 18 -9.70 33.07 10.19
N GLN A 19 -9.79 34.30 9.69
CA GLN A 19 -8.70 35.01 9.03
C GLN A 19 -8.12 36.10 9.94
N VAL A 20 -6.81 36.25 9.93
CA VAL A 20 -6.07 37.25 10.72
C VAL A 20 -5.16 38.04 9.79
N THR A 21 -5.22 39.37 9.89
CA THR A 21 -4.33 40.26 9.14
C THR A 21 -3.17 40.75 10.05
N VAL A 22 -1.94 40.62 9.56
CA VAL A 22 -0.67 40.98 10.20
C VAL A 22 0.18 41.80 9.22
N GLU A 23 1.00 42.71 9.77
CA GLU A 23 2.01 43.47 9.01
C GLU A 23 3.40 42.84 9.25
N ILE A 24 4.10 42.44 8.17
CA ILE A 24 5.47 41.90 8.25
C ILE A 24 6.37 42.73 7.33
N ASP A 25 7.41 43.33 7.91
CA ASP A 25 8.35 44.22 7.19
C ASP A 25 7.65 45.32 6.36
N GLY A 26 6.52 45.85 6.84
CA GLY A 26 5.73 46.90 6.18
C GLY A 26 4.71 46.36 5.17
N HIS A 27 4.62 45.06 4.94
CA HIS A 27 3.66 44.45 4.06
C HIS A 27 2.52 43.77 4.84
N SER A 28 1.28 44.04 4.43
CA SER A 28 0.10 43.43 5.08
C SER A 28 -0.24 42.10 4.43
N ILE A 29 -0.48 41.09 5.23
CA ILE A 29 -0.94 39.77 4.78
C ILE A 29 -2.09 39.27 5.65
N THR A 30 -3.07 38.61 5.03
CA THR A 30 -4.18 37.94 5.70
C THR A 30 -4.02 36.44 5.58
N VAL A 31 -3.96 35.74 6.72
CA VAL A 31 -3.74 34.29 6.81
C VAL A 31 -4.70 33.64 7.79
N PRO A 32 -4.94 32.33 7.75
CA PRO A 32 -5.73 31.63 8.74
C PRO A 32 -5.22 31.84 10.18
N ALA A 33 -6.13 31.99 11.14
CA ALA A 33 -5.77 32.04 12.56
C ALA A 33 -4.97 30.79 12.96
N GLY A 34 -4.00 30.98 13.87
CA GLY A 34 -3.07 29.90 14.25
C GLY A 34 -1.85 29.74 13.33
N THR A 35 -1.79 30.48 12.21
CA THR A 35 -0.59 30.52 11.34
C THR A 35 0.58 31.15 12.14
N SER A 36 1.78 30.56 12.00
CA SER A 36 2.98 31.12 12.61
C SER A 36 3.49 32.35 11.85
N ILE A 37 4.21 33.24 12.53
CA ILE A 37 4.90 34.39 11.89
C ILE A 37 5.84 33.87 10.77
N MET A 38 6.53 32.75 10.98
CA MET A 38 7.44 32.17 10.00
C MET A 38 6.72 31.80 8.70
N ARG A 39 5.56 31.16 8.80
CA ARG A 39 4.78 30.77 7.62
C ARG A 39 4.17 31.98 6.92
N ALA A 40 3.61 32.92 7.67
CA ALA A 40 3.07 34.18 7.12
C ALA A 40 4.14 34.97 6.36
N ALA A 41 5.37 35.05 6.90
CA ALA A 41 6.50 35.66 6.20
C ALA A 41 6.88 34.89 4.91
N ALA A 42 6.90 33.56 4.98
CA ALA A 42 7.20 32.72 3.82
C ALA A 42 6.18 32.87 2.68
N GLU A 43 4.90 33.06 3.01
CA GLU A 43 3.82 33.35 2.04
C GLU A 43 3.95 34.74 1.40
N LEU A 44 4.66 35.68 2.04
CA LEU A 44 5.09 36.96 1.44
C LEU A 44 6.39 36.83 0.62
N GLY A 45 7.02 35.65 0.59
CA GLY A 45 8.33 35.45 -0.05
C GLY A 45 9.53 35.75 0.85
N GLU A 46 9.30 36.14 2.11
CA GLU A 46 10.35 36.44 3.09
C GLU A 46 10.88 35.18 3.76
N LYS A 47 12.18 34.90 3.60
CA LYS A 47 12.84 33.72 4.18
C LYS A 47 13.47 34.03 5.54
N ILE A 48 12.87 33.57 6.62
CA ILE A 48 13.44 33.62 7.94
C ILE A 48 14.38 32.44 8.20
N PRO A 49 15.64 32.64 8.63
CA PRO A 49 16.59 31.55 8.88
C PRO A 49 16.06 30.52 9.89
N LYS A 50 16.23 29.22 9.61
CA LYS A 50 15.76 28.12 10.46
C LYS A 50 16.62 26.86 10.31
N LEU A 51 16.60 25.99 11.34
CA LEU A 51 17.16 24.63 11.29
C LEU A 51 16.24 23.58 11.92
N CYS A 52 15.52 23.93 13.02
CA CYS A 52 14.66 22.95 13.72
C CYS A 52 13.21 22.93 13.22
N ALA A 53 12.81 23.88 12.38
CA ALA A 53 11.45 24.01 11.87
C ALA A 53 11.35 23.51 10.42
N THR A 54 10.21 22.95 10.06
CA THR A 54 9.81 22.53 8.70
C THR A 54 8.28 22.49 8.64
N ASP A 55 7.72 22.65 7.45
CA ASP A 55 6.26 22.66 7.24
C ASP A 55 5.59 21.28 7.39
N THR A 56 6.37 20.23 7.51
CA THR A 56 5.88 18.84 7.72
C THR A 56 5.80 18.44 9.21
N LEU A 57 6.31 19.28 10.13
CA LEU A 57 6.38 18.97 11.56
C LEU A 57 5.90 20.15 12.40
N ARG A 58 5.26 19.87 13.53
CA ARG A 58 4.88 20.92 14.50
C ARG A 58 6.10 21.71 14.93
N ALA A 59 5.94 23.01 15.12
CA ALA A 59 7.04 23.89 15.50
C ALA A 59 7.57 23.56 16.91
N PHE A 60 8.90 23.54 17.07
CA PHE A 60 9.57 23.20 18.33
C PHE A 60 10.37 24.36 18.95
N GLY A 61 10.94 25.27 18.14
CA GLY A 61 11.61 26.48 18.57
C GLY A 61 12.98 26.27 19.21
N SER A 62 13.64 25.10 19.03
CA SER A 62 14.91 24.78 19.71
C SER A 62 16.13 25.52 19.14
N CYS A 63 16.21 25.73 17.82
CA CYS A 63 17.42 26.25 17.17
C CYS A 63 17.68 27.77 17.40
N ARG A 64 16.65 28.52 17.68
CA ARG A 64 16.73 29.99 17.92
C ARG A 64 17.31 30.83 16.78
N LEU A 65 17.32 30.33 15.55
CA LEU A 65 17.71 31.10 14.37
C LEU A 65 16.58 32.01 13.85
N CYS A 66 15.33 31.62 14.08
CA CYS A 66 14.15 32.28 13.52
C CYS A 66 13.62 33.44 14.38
N LEU A 67 14.51 34.17 15.07
CA LEU A 67 14.15 35.29 15.90
C LEU A 67 13.58 36.46 15.09
N VAL A 68 12.57 37.16 15.66
CA VAL A 68 11.93 38.34 15.05
C VAL A 68 11.70 39.41 16.12
N GLU A 69 11.44 40.65 15.68
CA GLU A 69 10.97 41.74 16.51
C GLU A 69 9.46 41.91 16.31
N ILE A 70 8.74 42.16 17.41
CA ILE A 70 7.30 42.48 17.38
C ILE A 70 7.11 43.84 18.07
N GLU A 71 6.47 44.80 17.40
CA GLU A 71 6.21 46.13 17.95
C GLU A 71 5.45 46.03 19.29
N GLY A 72 5.92 46.74 20.29
CA GLY A 72 5.35 46.73 21.65
C GLY A 72 5.69 45.49 22.51
N ARG A 73 6.41 44.49 21.98
CA ARG A 73 6.81 43.29 22.74
C ARG A 73 8.31 43.31 23.07
N LYS A 74 8.64 43.09 24.34
CA LYS A 74 10.04 42.97 24.79
C LYS A 74 10.65 41.62 24.35
N GLY A 75 11.91 41.64 23.91
CA GLY A 75 12.68 40.45 23.51
C GLY A 75 12.50 40.06 22.07
N TYR A 76 13.06 38.91 21.71
CA TYR A 76 13.14 38.39 20.33
C TYR A 76 12.49 36.99 20.27
N PRO A 77 11.17 36.91 20.05
CA PRO A 77 10.49 35.63 20.00
C PRO A 77 10.91 34.81 18.74
N ALA A 78 10.77 33.49 18.84
CA ALA A 78 10.97 32.61 17.71
C ALA A 78 9.72 32.62 16.80
N SER A 79 9.88 33.02 15.54
CA SER A 79 8.77 33.17 14.60
C SER A 79 8.05 31.82 14.28
N CYS A 80 8.75 30.68 14.36
CA CYS A 80 8.15 29.37 14.13
C CYS A 80 7.14 28.93 15.20
N THR A 81 7.28 29.43 16.46
CA THR A 81 6.38 29.09 17.59
C THR A 81 5.46 30.22 18.00
N THR A 82 5.56 31.40 17.37
CA THR A 82 4.72 32.55 17.64
C THR A 82 3.65 32.66 16.55
N GLN A 83 2.39 32.54 16.95
CA GLN A 83 1.25 32.70 16.05
C GLN A 83 1.00 34.18 15.75
N VAL A 84 0.50 34.49 14.56
CA VAL A 84 0.08 35.85 14.20
C VAL A 84 -1.18 36.26 14.96
N ALA A 85 -1.30 37.54 15.23
CA ALA A 85 -2.48 38.14 15.84
C ALA A 85 -2.90 39.39 15.07
N ALA A 86 -4.17 39.76 15.14
CA ALA A 86 -4.72 40.89 14.43
C ALA A 86 -3.97 42.21 14.78
N GLY A 87 -3.53 42.93 13.75
CA GLY A 87 -2.81 44.19 13.92
C GLY A 87 -1.37 44.05 14.39
N MET A 88 -0.84 42.82 14.53
CA MET A 88 0.56 42.61 14.90
C MET A 88 1.48 43.20 13.83
N LYS A 89 2.54 43.90 14.27
CA LYS A 89 3.59 44.40 13.38
C LYS A 89 4.91 43.71 13.70
N VAL A 90 5.47 43.04 12.69
CA VAL A 90 6.65 42.19 12.80
C VAL A 90 7.77 42.74 11.93
N ARG A 91 8.99 42.75 12.46
CA ARG A 91 10.20 42.94 11.66
C ARG A 91 11.01 41.68 11.65
N THR A 92 11.30 41.20 10.43
CA THR A 92 12.13 39.97 10.21
C THR A 92 13.59 40.32 10.03
N GLN A 93 13.94 41.59 9.75
CA GLN A 93 15.28 42.09 9.51
C GLN A 93 15.58 43.30 10.41
N SER A 94 16.68 43.21 11.13
CA SER A 94 17.30 44.35 11.82
C SER A 94 18.78 44.02 12.11
N GLU A 95 19.59 45.07 12.39
CA GLU A 95 21.00 44.86 12.75
C GLU A 95 21.11 43.96 14.00
N LYS A 96 20.23 44.14 14.97
CA LYS A 96 20.21 43.35 16.20
C LYS A 96 19.82 41.88 15.94
N LEU A 97 18.82 41.63 15.11
CA LEU A 97 18.46 40.27 14.71
C LEU A 97 19.59 39.58 13.96
N SER A 98 20.28 40.33 13.08
CA SER A 98 21.45 39.80 12.34
C SER A 98 22.56 39.40 13.30
N GLN A 99 22.89 40.25 14.29
CA GLN A 99 23.89 39.93 15.31
C GLN A 99 23.51 38.70 16.14
N LEU A 100 22.25 38.59 16.59
CA LEU A 100 21.76 37.48 17.41
C LEU A 100 21.79 36.15 16.58
N ARG A 101 21.26 36.16 15.37
CA ARG A 101 21.26 34.99 14.46
C ARG A 101 22.67 34.55 14.12
N ARG A 102 23.57 35.52 13.86
CA ARG A 102 24.98 35.21 13.61
C ARG A 102 25.63 34.54 14.83
N GLY A 103 25.41 35.07 16.05
CA GLY A 103 25.93 34.46 17.28
C GLY A 103 25.40 33.04 17.52
N VAL A 104 24.11 32.78 17.26
CA VAL A 104 23.53 31.45 17.37
C VAL A 104 24.11 30.52 16.30
N MET A 105 24.23 31.00 15.06
CA MET A 105 24.78 30.15 13.96
C MET A 105 26.24 29.81 14.23
N GLU A 106 27.03 30.74 14.78
CA GLU A 106 28.43 30.51 15.14
C GLU A 106 28.61 29.35 16.14
N LEU A 107 27.68 29.22 17.11
CA LEU A 107 27.67 28.07 18.03
C LEU A 107 27.40 26.75 17.30
N TYR A 108 26.47 26.74 16.33
CA TYR A 108 26.24 25.53 15.52
C TYR A 108 27.45 25.18 14.65
N VAL A 109 28.02 26.17 13.99
CA VAL A 109 29.20 25.96 13.13
C VAL A 109 30.41 25.50 13.96
N SER A 110 30.60 26.01 15.18
CA SER A 110 31.70 25.60 16.05
C SER A 110 31.60 24.14 16.52
N ASP A 111 30.41 23.54 16.52
CA ASP A 111 30.16 22.14 16.93
C ASP A 111 29.88 21.22 15.75
N HIS A 112 30.04 21.69 14.49
CA HIS A 112 29.80 20.91 13.27
C HIS A 112 31.11 20.70 12.51
N PRO A 113 31.35 19.53 11.89
CA PRO A 113 32.57 19.29 11.11
C PRO A 113 32.75 20.34 10.01
N ALA A 114 33.85 21.07 10.02
CA ALA A 114 34.09 22.20 9.11
C ALA A 114 34.13 21.78 7.65
N GLU A 115 34.63 20.56 7.37
CA GLU A 115 34.72 19.98 6.02
C GLU A 115 33.34 19.83 5.38
N LEU A 116 32.29 19.54 6.14
CA LEU A 116 30.91 19.42 5.68
C LEU A 116 30.24 20.78 5.35
N LEU A 117 30.83 21.88 5.81
CA LEU A 117 30.39 23.24 5.49
C LEU A 117 31.16 23.84 4.31
N SER A 118 32.30 23.26 3.94
CA SER A 118 33.18 23.76 2.90
C SER A 118 32.59 23.61 1.50
N ASP A 119 33.10 24.37 0.52
CA ASP A 119 32.69 24.27 -0.89
C ASP A 119 33.18 23.00 -1.58
N THR A 120 34.12 22.27 -0.97
CA THR A 120 34.57 20.98 -1.45
C THR A 120 33.57 19.87 -1.18
N ASP A 121 32.77 19.98 -0.13
CA ASP A 121 31.62 19.11 0.09
C ASP A 121 30.48 19.51 -0.87
N LYS A 122 30.00 18.57 -1.68
CA LYS A 122 28.96 18.81 -2.69
C LYS A 122 27.54 18.56 -2.18
N SER A 123 27.38 18.20 -0.90
CA SER A 123 26.07 18.06 -0.30
C SER A 123 25.34 19.39 -0.23
N ARG A 124 24.05 19.39 -0.48
CA ARG A 124 23.16 20.56 -0.32
C ARG A 124 22.34 20.36 0.96
N THR A 125 22.76 20.98 2.04
CA THR A 125 22.09 20.90 3.34
C THR A 125 21.64 22.26 3.83
N GLU A 126 20.55 22.30 4.62
CA GLU A 126 20.03 23.54 5.19
C GLU A 126 21.08 24.22 6.09
N ILE A 127 21.86 23.47 6.87
CA ILE A 127 22.91 24.04 7.72
C ILE A 127 23.97 24.76 6.89
N LYS A 128 24.40 24.20 5.76
CA LYS A 128 25.37 24.81 4.86
C LYS A 128 24.86 26.09 4.23
N GLU A 129 23.58 26.10 3.82
CA GLU A 129 22.94 27.29 3.31
C GLU A 129 22.85 28.40 4.38
N MET A 130 22.39 28.05 5.59
CA MET A 130 22.32 29.00 6.71
C MET A 130 23.69 29.52 7.12
N ALA A 131 24.72 28.66 7.13
CA ALA A 131 26.11 29.08 7.41
C ALA A 131 26.60 30.12 6.39
N ARG A 132 26.33 29.92 5.10
CA ARG A 132 26.68 30.88 4.04
C ARG A 132 25.94 32.22 4.20
N GLN A 133 24.62 32.17 4.40
CA GLN A 133 23.80 33.37 4.55
C GLN A 133 24.23 34.23 5.76
N LEU A 134 24.69 33.59 6.82
CA LEU A 134 25.08 34.24 8.06
C LEU A 134 26.59 34.49 8.18
N GLY A 135 27.34 34.25 7.10
CA GLY A 135 28.78 34.63 7.00
C GLY A 135 29.76 33.61 7.58
N PHE A 136 29.42 32.33 7.57
CA PHE A 136 30.26 31.21 8.05
C PHE A 136 30.55 30.15 6.97
N ALA A 137 30.62 30.55 5.72
CA ALA A 137 30.89 29.64 4.61
C ALA A 137 32.21 28.85 4.71
N SER A 138 33.21 29.43 5.39
CA SER A 138 34.51 28.78 5.63
C SER A 138 34.55 27.85 6.85
N GLY A 139 33.46 27.79 7.64
CA GLY A 139 33.45 27.08 8.93
C GLY A 139 34.28 27.73 10.03
N ALA A 140 34.92 28.91 9.78
CA ALA A 140 35.74 29.58 10.75
C ALA A 140 34.86 30.28 11.83
N THR A 141 35.16 30.06 13.11
CA THR A 141 34.48 30.61 14.25
C THR A 141 35.45 31.23 15.25
N ARG A 142 34.93 32.06 16.17
CA ARG A 142 35.72 32.61 17.30
C ARG A 142 35.99 31.55 18.37
N TYR A 143 35.24 30.47 18.38
CA TYR A 143 35.36 29.41 19.36
C TYR A 143 36.36 28.37 18.88
N GLY A 144 37.28 27.93 19.76
CA GLY A 144 38.15 26.80 19.47
C GLY A 144 37.35 25.51 19.44
N THR A 145 37.98 24.50 18.85
CA THR A 145 37.37 23.14 18.78
C THR A 145 37.59 22.32 20.05
N ASP A 146 38.37 22.85 21.02
CA ASP A 146 38.67 22.19 22.28
C ASP A 146 37.48 22.23 23.24
N GLY A 147 37.06 21.06 23.70
CA GLY A 147 35.93 20.92 24.65
C GLY A 147 34.55 20.88 24.04
N GLN A 148 34.47 20.72 22.75
CA GLN A 148 33.21 20.48 22.02
C GLN A 148 32.78 19.03 22.09
N ARG A 149 31.57 18.74 21.60
CA ARG A 149 30.87 17.46 21.65
C ARG A 149 31.60 16.30 20.95
N HIS A 150 32.75 16.48 20.40
CA HIS A 150 33.44 15.56 19.49
C HIS A 150 34.01 14.29 20.16
N GLU A 151 33.18 13.57 20.92
CA GLU A 151 33.41 12.16 21.06
C GLU A 151 33.23 11.55 19.67
N HIS A 152 34.25 10.92 19.12
CA HIS A 152 34.18 10.24 17.85
C HIS A 152 33.23 9.05 17.97
N VAL A 153 31.98 9.26 17.56
CA VAL A 153 30.94 8.24 17.58
C VAL A 153 30.94 7.55 16.23
N PRO A 154 31.06 6.20 16.18
CA PRO A 154 30.99 5.48 14.91
C PRO A 154 29.70 5.78 14.16
N LYS A 155 29.80 5.87 12.84
CA LYS A 155 28.63 5.88 11.95
C LYS A 155 27.83 4.59 12.07
N ASP A 156 26.52 4.70 12.08
CA ASP A 156 25.63 3.56 11.86
C ASP A 156 25.35 3.41 10.36
N GLU A 157 25.84 2.33 9.78
CA GLU A 157 25.65 1.93 8.40
C GLU A 157 24.80 0.66 8.27
N SER A 158 24.20 0.21 9.38
CA SER A 158 23.43 -1.02 9.46
C SER A 158 22.20 -1.01 8.57
N ASN A 159 21.52 0.15 8.42
CA ASN A 159 20.39 0.26 7.52
C ASN A 159 20.87 0.20 6.06
N PRO A 160 20.30 -0.68 5.20
CA PRO A 160 20.75 -0.83 3.83
C PRO A 160 20.47 0.39 2.94
N TYR A 161 19.59 1.30 3.31
CA TYR A 161 19.14 2.42 2.49
C TYR A 161 19.71 3.78 2.90
N PHE A 162 20.04 3.96 4.17
CA PHE A 162 20.59 5.22 4.66
C PHE A 162 21.63 5.00 5.76
N THR A 163 22.42 6.02 6.01
CA THR A 163 23.43 6.05 7.07
C THR A 163 23.04 7.06 8.13
N PHE A 164 23.53 6.89 9.35
CA PHE A 164 23.47 7.87 10.42
C PHE A 164 24.86 8.20 10.94
N ASP A 165 25.27 9.45 10.77
CA ASP A 165 26.52 10.00 11.32
C ASP A 165 26.21 10.92 12.52
N PRO A 166 26.39 10.44 13.75
CA PRO A 166 26.16 11.25 14.93
C PRO A 166 27.07 12.51 15.01
N ASN A 167 28.22 12.49 14.33
CA ASN A 167 29.18 13.62 14.37
C ASN A 167 28.67 14.82 13.55
N ALA A 168 27.89 14.59 12.52
CA ALA A 168 27.26 15.63 11.72
C ALA A 168 25.90 16.10 12.29
N CYS A 169 25.47 15.56 13.43
CA CYS A 169 24.16 15.85 14.02
C CYS A 169 24.19 17.09 14.89
N ILE A 170 23.25 18.02 14.71
CA ILE A 170 23.08 19.25 15.52
C ILE A 170 22.01 19.13 16.60
N VAL A 171 21.50 17.93 16.87
CA VAL A 171 20.45 17.62 17.88
C VAL A 171 19.21 18.52 17.76
N CYS A 172 18.83 18.89 16.54
CA CYS A 172 17.64 19.72 16.29
C CYS A 172 16.32 18.99 16.55
N SER A 173 16.36 17.67 16.79
CA SER A 173 15.22 16.79 17.05
C SER A 173 14.18 16.70 15.92
N ARG A 174 14.47 17.15 14.69
CA ARG A 174 13.55 16.98 13.55
C ARG A 174 13.30 15.51 13.24
N CYS A 175 14.34 14.68 13.27
CA CYS A 175 14.24 13.23 13.02
C CYS A 175 13.42 12.51 14.10
N VAL A 176 13.58 12.87 15.37
CA VAL A 176 12.79 12.34 16.49
C VAL A 176 11.31 12.69 16.28
N ARG A 177 11.00 13.94 15.99
CA ARG A 177 9.62 14.40 15.73
C ARG A 177 9.04 13.79 14.46
N ALA A 178 9.81 13.62 13.39
CA ALA A 178 9.34 12.95 12.19
C ALA A 178 8.99 11.47 12.46
N CYS A 179 9.79 10.78 13.27
CA CYS A 179 9.48 9.43 13.72
C CYS A 179 8.23 9.35 14.59
N ASP A 180 7.98 10.38 15.40
CA ASP A 180 6.79 10.52 16.24
C ASP A 180 5.56 10.97 15.45
N GLU A 181 5.62 12.14 14.83
CA GLU A 181 4.46 12.84 14.26
C GLU A 181 4.00 12.25 12.92
N GLN A 182 4.94 11.81 12.06
CA GLN A 182 4.62 11.25 10.74
C GLN A 182 4.44 9.74 10.79
N GLN A 183 5.40 9.02 11.37
CA GLN A 183 5.40 7.55 11.37
C GLN A 183 4.65 6.95 12.58
N GLY A 184 4.76 7.55 13.75
CA GLY A 184 4.16 7.04 14.98
C GLY A 184 4.80 5.75 15.50
N THR A 185 6.11 5.56 15.29
CA THR A 185 6.86 4.39 15.79
C THR A 185 7.75 4.76 16.98
N LEU A 186 8.21 6.00 17.06
CA LEU A 186 9.10 6.52 18.11
C LEU A 186 10.41 5.73 18.29
N ALA A 187 10.94 5.22 17.18
CA ALA A 187 12.21 4.52 17.18
C ALA A 187 13.42 5.42 17.51
N LEU A 188 13.26 6.76 17.46
CA LEU A 188 14.35 7.71 17.71
C LEU A 188 14.09 8.52 18.97
N THR A 189 15.14 8.72 19.76
CA THR A 189 15.11 9.54 20.98
C THR A 189 16.41 10.33 21.15
N VAL A 190 16.41 11.26 22.13
CA VAL A 190 17.62 11.95 22.57
C VAL A 190 18.13 11.26 23.83
N GLU A 191 19.34 10.76 23.81
CA GLU A 191 20.00 10.25 25.02
C GLU A 191 20.97 11.30 25.61
N LYS A 192 21.36 11.10 26.86
CA LYS A 192 22.25 11.98 27.63
C LYS A 192 21.76 13.44 27.72
N ARG A 193 22.64 14.36 28.13
CA ARG A 193 22.36 15.79 28.27
C ARG A 193 23.62 16.63 28.05
N GLY A 194 23.44 17.95 27.86
CA GLY A 194 24.54 18.89 27.61
C GLY A 194 25.30 18.51 26.35
N PHE A 195 26.61 18.63 26.38
CA PHE A 195 27.47 18.29 25.25
C PHE A 195 27.45 16.82 24.88
N GLY A 196 27.05 15.91 25.77
CA GLY A 196 26.88 14.49 25.48
C GLY A 196 25.52 14.14 24.84
N SER A 197 24.62 15.13 24.61
CA SER A 197 23.31 14.85 23.97
C SER A 197 23.49 14.35 22.56
N ARG A 198 22.86 13.22 22.24
CA ARG A 198 22.86 12.65 20.87
C ARG A 198 21.55 11.95 20.55
N ILE A 199 21.27 11.83 19.27
CA ILE A 199 20.13 11.03 18.78
C ILE A 199 20.56 9.58 18.73
N VAL A 200 19.67 8.68 19.17
CA VAL A 200 19.86 7.24 19.12
C VAL A 200 18.61 6.53 18.63
N ALA A 201 18.77 5.35 18.06
CA ALA A 201 17.66 4.45 17.73
C ALA A 201 17.40 3.50 18.93
N SER A 202 16.15 3.34 19.32
CA SER A 202 15.69 2.54 20.46
C SER A 202 16.54 2.77 21.72
N GLN A 203 17.28 1.78 22.20
CA GLN A 203 18.19 1.87 23.34
C GLN A 203 19.66 1.95 22.92
N ALA A 204 19.96 2.77 21.90
CA ALA A 204 21.25 2.89 21.23
C ALA A 204 21.66 1.63 20.42
N GLU A 205 20.66 0.96 19.87
CA GLU A 205 20.83 -0.18 18.98
C GLU A 205 21.09 0.30 17.53
N PRO A 206 21.73 -0.53 16.69
CA PRO A 206 21.81 -0.27 15.25
C PRO A 206 20.42 -0.13 14.64
N PHE A 207 20.26 0.73 13.62
CA PHE A 207 18.95 0.97 13.00
C PHE A 207 18.26 -0.29 12.51
N VAL A 208 18.99 -1.26 11.99
CA VAL A 208 18.41 -2.53 11.48
C VAL A 208 17.86 -3.43 12.59
N GLU A 209 18.37 -3.31 13.81
CA GLU A 209 17.99 -4.11 14.98
C GLU A 209 16.97 -3.42 15.87
N SER A 210 16.76 -2.11 15.62
CA SER A 210 15.84 -1.25 16.41
C SER A 210 14.39 -1.36 15.94
N GLU A 211 13.48 -0.69 16.64
CA GLU A 211 12.06 -0.54 16.25
C GLU A 211 11.86 0.27 14.94
N CYS A 212 12.94 0.63 14.24
CA CYS A 212 12.89 1.40 13.01
C CYS A 212 12.24 0.62 11.87
N VAL A 213 11.20 1.20 11.27
CA VAL A 213 10.48 0.65 10.11
C VAL A 213 11.03 1.14 8.75
N SER A 214 12.16 1.82 8.75
CA SER A 214 12.87 2.34 7.57
C SER A 214 11.99 3.16 6.60
N CYS A 215 11.08 3.96 7.14
CA CYS A 215 10.17 4.79 6.35
C CYS A 215 10.84 6.01 5.68
N GLY A 216 12.03 6.41 6.15
CA GLY A 216 12.80 7.54 5.62
C GLY A 216 12.33 8.94 6.06
N ALA A 217 11.30 9.07 6.92
CA ALA A 217 10.81 10.37 7.38
C ALA A 217 11.89 11.18 8.12
N CYS A 218 12.71 10.52 8.94
CA CYS A 218 13.84 11.13 9.63
C CYS A 218 14.94 11.62 8.67
N VAL A 219 15.20 10.87 7.60
CA VAL A 219 16.17 11.23 6.55
C VAL A 219 15.70 12.48 5.81
N GLU A 220 14.42 12.51 5.40
CA GLU A 220 13.82 13.67 4.72
C GLU A 220 13.83 14.92 5.62
N ALA A 221 13.60 14.75 6.91
CA ALA A 221 13.55 15.84 7.86
C ALA A 221 14.92 16.38 8.28
N CYS A 222 16.03 15.66 8.04
CA CYS A 222 17.36 16.04 8.55
C CYS A 222 17.91 17.30 7.83
N PRO A 223 18.29 18.37 8.56
CA PRO A 223 18.82 19.59 7.97
C PRO A 223 20.34 19.54 7.71
N THR A 224 20.99 18.42 8.06
CA THR A 224 22.43 18.20 7.92
C THR A 224 22.67 16.91 7.14
N THR A 225 23.96 16.47 7.05
CA THR A 225 24.35 15.18 6.48
C THR A 225 24.29 14.02 7.49
N ALA A 226 23.79 14.27 8.72
CA ALA A 226 23.74 13.22 9.75
C ALA A 226 22.90 11.99 9.33
N LEU A 227 21.77 12.20 8.65
CA LEU A 227 20.96 11.12 8.07
C LEU A 227 20.93 11.32 6.55
N MET A 228 21.53 10.38 5.82
CA MET A 228 21.62 10.46 4.34
C MET A 228 21.30 9.15 3.67
N GLU A 229 20.59 9.22 2.55
CA GLU A 229 20.39 8.05 1.68
C GLU A 229 21.69 7.61 1.04
N LYS A 230 21.95 6.30 1.02
CA LYS A 230 23.17 5.74 0.42
C LYS A 230 23.30 6.04 -1.09
N THR A 231 22.15 6.17 -1.77
CA THR A 231 22.12 6.55 -3.20
C THR A 231 22.66 7.95 -3.46
N LEU A 232 22.43 8.90 -2.55
CA LEU A 232 22.99 10.26 -2.64
C LEU A 232 24.49 10.29 -2.34
N LEU A 233 24.96 9.39 -1.48
CA LEU A 233 26.41 9.22 -1.24
C LEU A 233 27.12 8.65 -2.46
N ALA A 234 26.48 7.74 -3.19
CA ALA A 234 27.03 7.11 -4.39
C ALA A 234 26.97 8.03 -5.63
N ALA A 235 25.97 8.92 -5.71
CA ALA A 235 25.75 9.82 -6.84
C ALA A 235 25.57 11.28 -6.37
N PRO A 236 26.65 12.00 -6.02
CA PRO A 236 26.58 13.31 -5.37
C PRO A 236 26.18 14.47 -6.30
N LYS A 237 25.73 14.17 -7.54
CA LYS A 237 25.20 15.19 -8.45
C LYS A 237 23.73 15.49 -8.16
N ALA A 238 23.33 16.73 -8.43
CA ALA A 238 21.91 17.05 -8.52
C ALA A 238 21.26 16.19 -9.61
N PRO A 239 20.03 15.71 -9.41
CA PRO A 239 19.32 14.98 -10.45
C PRO A 239 19.11 15.86 -11.70
N ASP A 240 19.08 15.23 -12.87
CA ASP A 240 18.90 15.92 -14.14
C ASP A 240 17.47 16.50 -14.24
N HIS A 241 16.49 15.73 -13.77
CA HIS A 241 15.08 16.12 -13.68
C HIS A 241 14.33 15.26 -12.66
N GLN A 242 13.09 15.63 -12.38
CA GLN A 242 12.16 14.85 -11.56
C GLN A 242 10.82 14.67 -12.27
N VAL A 243 10.18 13.53 -11.99
CA VAL A 243 8.84 13.21 -12.50
C VAL A 243 7.94 12.82 -11.35
N THR A 244 6.76 13.45 -11.25
CA THR A 244 5.77 13.06 -10.24
C THR A 244 5.00 11.84 -10.72
N THR A 245 5.02 10.75 -9.94
CA THR A 245 4.33 9.49 -10.26
C THR A 245 3.72 8.86 -9.03
N THR A 246 2.95 7.80 -9.21
CA THR A 246 2.25 7.08 -8.14
C THR A 246 2.94 5.75 -7.83
N CYS A 247 3.10 5.45 -6.56
CA CYS A 247 3.70 4.21 -6.07
C CYS A 247 2.90 2.98 -6.51
N ALA A 248 3.58 1.97 -7.03
CA ALA A 248 2.98 0.73 -7.51
C ALA A 248 2.97 -0.41 -6.46
N TYR A 249 3.01 -0.12 -5.16
CA TYR A 249 2.98 -1.19 -4.16
C TYR A 249 1.58 -1.45 -3.61
N CYS A 250 1.08 -0.63 -2.71
CA CYS A 250 -0.17 -0.93 -2.01
C CYS A 250 -1.30 0.05 -2.35
N GLY A 251 -2.51 -0.30 -1.91
CA GLY A 251 -3.73 0.46 -2.13
C GLY A 251 -3.81 1.85 -1.46
N VAL A 252 -2.75 2.32 -0.81
CA VAL A 252 -2.68 3.74 -0.36
C VAL A 252 -2.52 4.68 -1.54
N GLY A 253 -1.75 4.29 -2.58
CA GLY A 253 -1.57 5.14 -3.76
C GLY A 253 -0.73 6.40 -3.50
N CYS A 254 0.38 6.25 -2.76
CA CYS A 254 1.27 7.36 -2.43
C CYS A 254 1.88 8.01 -3.67
N SER A 255 1.91 9.36 -3.69
CA SER A 255 2.57 10.15 -4.72
C SER A 255 4.03 10.42 -4.37
N PHE A 256 4.91 10.32 -5.37
CA PHE A 256 6.34 10.56 -5.25
C PHE A 256 6.85 11.43 -6.40
N HIS A 257 7.92 12.18 -6.12
CA HIS A 257 8.80 12.73 -7.13
C HIS A 257 9.96 11.75 -7.34
N ALA A 258 10.01 11.12 -8.50
CA ALA A 258 11.12 10.28 -8.92
C ALA A 258 12.22 11.17 -9.47
N GLU A 259 13.37 11.20 -8.82
CA GLU A 259 14.55 11.94 -9.26
C GLU A 259 15.40 11.05 -10.18
N VAL A 260 15.73 11.57 -11.34
CA VAL A 260 16.44 10.85 -12.41
C VAL A 260 17.82 11.47 -12.65
N SER A 261 18.85 10.64 -12.76
CA SER A 261 20.19 11.03 -13.16
C SER A 261 20.74 10.03 -14.18
N ASN A 262 21.23 10.54 -15.33
CA ASN A 262 21.73 9.71 -16.43
C ASN A 262 20.74 8.63 -16.91
N GLY A 263 19.44 8.93 -16.95
CA GLY A 263 18.39 7.99 -17.38
C GLY A 263 18.01 6.94 -16.35
N GLU A 264 18.47 7.04 -15.10
CA GLU A 264 18.18 6.10 -14.02
C GLU A 264 17.54 6.80 -12.83
N VAL A 265 16.60 6.12 -12.17
CA VAL A 265 15.98 6.63 -10.95
C VAL A 265 16.95 6.47 -9.79
N VAL A 266 17.33 7.59 -9.19
CA VAL A 266 18.29 7.64 -8.08
C VAL A 266 17.62 7.84 -6.74
N ARG A 267 16.35 8.33 -6.73
CA ARG A 267 15.64 8.61 -5.48
C ARG A 267 14.13 8.72 -5.71
N MET A 268 13.36 8.31 -4.70
CA MET A 268 11.90 8.51 -4.64
C MET A 268 11.56 9.43 -3.47
N VAL A 269 11.26 10.70 -3.74
CA VAL A 269 10.94 11.72 -2.72
C VAL A 269 9.41 11.76 -2.52
N PRO A 270 8.88 11.59 -1.29
CA PRO A 270 7.45 11.68 -1.05
C PRO A 270 6.91 13.06 -1.44
N ASN A 271 5.87 13.10 -2.26
CA ASN A 271 5.22 14.34 -2.64
C ASN A 271 4.40 14.90 -1.48
N ARG A 272 4.71 16.12 -1.03
CA ARG A 272 4.02 16.80 0.08
C ARG A 272 2.56 17.15 -0.27
N ASP A 273 2.29 17.40 -1.55
CA ASP A 273 0.95 17.70 -2.06
C ASP A 273 0.15 16.45 -2.40
N GLY A 274 0.75 15.27 -2.23
CA GLY A 274 0.09 13.99 -2.47
C GLY A 274 -1.08 13.77 -1.51
N ARG A 275 -2.31 13.75 -2.02
CA ARG A 275 -3.54 13.65 -1.21
C ARG A 275 -3.57 12.43 -0.30
N ALA A 276 -3.11 11.28 -0.79
CA ALA A 276 -3.13 10.03 -0.03
C ALA A 276 -2.03 9.94 1.03
N ASN A 277 -0.86 10.52 0.80
CA ASN A 277 0.32 10.34 1.65
C ASN A 277 0.87 11.61 2.32
N GLN A 278 0.51 12.80 1.87
CA GLN A 278 0.85 14.08 2.50
C GLN A 278 2.35 14.18 2.89
N GLY A 279 3.24 13.81 1.98
CA GLY A 279 4.69 13.83 2.20
C GLY A 279 5.24 12.68 3.05
N HIS A 280 4.42 11.70 3.43
CA HIS A 280 4.89 10.50 4.13
C HIS A 280 5.10 9.32 3.17
N ALA A 281 5.93 8.36 3.58
CA ALA A 281 6.25 7.15 2.82
C ALA A 281 6.46 5.94 3.74
N CYS A 282 6.52 4.75 3.14
CA CYS A 282 7.00 3.54 3.80
C CYS A 282 8.26 3.03 3.11
N ILE A 283 8.92 2.06 3.73
CA ILE A 283 10.13 1.42 3.19
C ILE A 283 10.00 1.00 1.72
N LYS A 284 8.83 0.44 1.33
CA LYS A 284 8.63 -0.07 -0.04
C LYS A 284 8.59 1.06 -1.08
N GLY A 285 7.72 2.05 -0.90
CA GLY A 285 7.59 3.15 -1.85
C GLY A 285 8.82 4.05 -1.90
N ARG A 286 9.45 4.27 -0.75
CA ARG A 286 10.63 5.14 -0.63
C ARG A 286 11.88 4.52 -1.24
N PHE A 287 12.15 3.23 -0.97
CA PHE A 287 13.45 2.63 -1.21
C PHE A 287 13.43 1.38 -2.09
N ALA A 288 12.33 0.66 -2.16
CA ALA A 288 12.28 -0.63 -2.84
C ALA A 288 11.92 -0.51 -4.34
N TYR A 289 12.36 0.52 -5.03
CA TYR A 289 12.13 0.75 -6.46
C TYR A 289 13.21 0.14 -7.37
N GLY A 290 14.36 -0.28 -6.81
CA GLY A 290 15.49 -0.81 -7.56
C GLY A 290 15.20 -2.06 -8.39
N TYR A 291 14.12 -2.79 -8.10
CA TYR A 291 13.70 -3.93 -8.92
C TYR A 291 13.46 -3.56 -10.39
N ALA A 292 13.07 -2.31 -10.68
CA ALA A 292 12.81 -1.87 -12.04
C ALA A 292 14.06 -1.91 -12.93
N MET A 293 15.24 -1.78 -12.31
CA MET A 293 16.53 -1.79 -13.00
C MET A 293 17.35 -3.06 -12.70
N HIS A 294 16.75 -4.03 -12.00
CA HIS A 294 17.45 -5.26 -11.61
C HIS A 294 17.91 -6.07 -12.81
N GLN A 295 19.05 -6.73 -12.70
CA GLN A 295 19.66 -7.51 -13.78
C GLN A 295 18.82 -8.73 -14.24
N ASP A 296 17.95 -9.27 -13.37
CA ASP A 296 17.04 -10.38 -13.71
C ASP A 296 15.87 -9.93 -14.60
N ARG A 297 15.74 -8.62 -14.92
CA ARG A 297 14.71 -8.15 -15.83
C ARG A 297 14.83 -8.83 -17.19
N VAL A 298 13.76 -9.43 -17.65
CA VAL A 298 13.67 -9.93 -19.02
C VAL A 298 13.41 -8.75 -19.95
N LEU A 299 14.24 -8.59 -20.97
CA LEU A 299 14.19 -7.43 -21.89
C LEU A 299 13.88 -7.82 -23.33
N LYS A 300 13.85 -9.12 -23.65
CA LYS A 300 13.50 -9.62 -24.98
C LYS A 300 12.42 -10.70 -24.88
N PRO A 301 11.47 -10.71 -25.79
CA PRO A 301 10.49 -11.80 -25.86
C PRO A 301 11.15 -13.16 -26.03
N MET A 302 10.54 -14.17 -25.43
CA MET A 302 11.04 -15.54 -25.51
C MET A 302 9.89 -16.51 -25.83
N ILE A 303 10.21 -17.55 -26.62
CA ILE A 303 9.28 -18.63 -26.95
C ILE A 303 9.92 -20.00 -26.69
N ARG A 304 9.10 -21.00 -26.47
CA ARG A 304 9.47 -22.43 -26.45
C ARG A 304 8.30 -23.30 -26.87
N ARG A 305 8.59 -24.45 -27.49
CA ARG A 305 7.54 -25.31 -27.99
C ARG A 305 6.86 -26.12 -26.88
N LYS A 306 7.65 -26.56 -25.88
CA LYS A 306 7.18 -27.28 -24.69
C LYS A 306 7.70 -26.62 -23.46
N ILE A 307 6.98 -26.72 -22.36
CA ILE A 307 7.38 -26.13 -21.06
C ILE A 307 8.70 -26.68 -20.53
N THR A 308 9.15 -27.83 -21.01
CA THR A 308 10.45 -28.45 -20.70
C THR A 308 11.60 -27.99 -21.58
N ASP A 309 11.30 -27.33 -22.70
CA ASP A 309 12.32 -26.86 -23.64
C ASP A 309 12.99 -25.57 -23.08
N PRO A 310 14.24 -25.30 -23.45
CA PRO A 310 14.89 -24.02 -23.11
C PRO A 310 14.19 -22.87 -23.82
N TRP A 311 14.21 -21.71 -23.16
CA TRP A 311 13.74 -20.47 -23.74
C TRP A 311 14.59 -20.03 -24.92
N GLN A 312 13.97 -19.54 -25.99
CA GLN A 312 14.59 -18.95 -27.17
C GLN A 312 14.21 -17.48 -27.26
N GLU A 313 15.17 -16.57 -27.20
CA GLU A 313 14.94 -15.16 -27.45
C GLU A 313 14.56 -14.94 -28.92
N VAL A 314 13.53 -14.14 -29.16
CA VAL A 314 13.01 -13.78 -30.47
C VAL A 314 12.68 -12.31 -30.58
N SER A 315 12.40 -11.80 -31.79
CA SER A 315 11.87 -10.45 -31.98
C SER A 315 10.45 -10.32 -31.45
N TRP A 316 10.02 -9.10 -31.12
CA TRP A 316 8.64 -8.80 -30.77
C TRP A 316 7.65 -9.28 -31.83
N GLU A 317 7.93 -8.99 -33.12
CA GLU A 317 7.09 -9.42 -34.23
C GLU A 317 6.92 -10.95 -34.26
N THR A 318 8.00 -11.71 -34.09
CA THR A 318 7.95 -13.18 -34.03
C THR A 318 7.12 -13.66 -32.85
N ALA A 319 7.33 -13.11 -31.65
CA ALA A 319 6.60 -13.53 -30.45
C ALA A 319 5.11 -13.22 -30.56
N ILE A 320 4.73 -12.03 -31.01
CA ILE A 320 3.33 -11.62 -31.16
C ILE A 320 2.61 -12.46 -32.22
N ASN A 321 3.22 -12.65 -33.40
CA ASN A 321 2.64 -13.47 -34.47
C ASN A 321 2.51 -14.94 -34.07
N HIS A 322 3.51 -15.50 -33.36
CA HIS A 322 3.45 -16.85 -32.81
C HIS A 322 2.29 -16.97 -31.81
N THR A 323 2.18 -16.06 -30.86
CA THR A 323 1.10 -16.02 -29.86
C THR A 323 -0.28 -15.96 -30.53
N ALA A 324 -0.47 -15.04 -31.46
CA ALA A 324 -1.74 -14.90 -32.18
C ALA A 324 -2.09 -16.15 -32.97
N SER A 325 -1.11 -16.79 -33.62
CA SER A 325 -1.30 -18.04 -34.39
C SER A 325 -1.72 -19.20 -33.48
N GLU A 326 -1.10 -19.33 -32.31
CA GLU A 326 -1.43 -20.39 -31.34
C GLU A 326 -2.85 -20.22 -30.78
N PHE A 327 -3.24 -18.99 -30.38
CA PHE A 327 -4.61 -18.74 -29.90
C PHE A 327 -5.65 -19.03 -31.02
N LYS A 328 -5.41 -18.59 -32.25
CA LYS A 328 -6.28 -18.92 -33.40
C LYS A 328 -6.38 -20.42 -33.62
N ARG A 329 -5.27 -21.14 -33.58
CA ARG A 329 -5.22 -22.58 -33.70
C ARG A 329 -6.04 -23.32 -32.66
N ILE A 330 -5.90 -22.86 -31.39
CA ILE A 330 -6.63 -23.41 -30.23
C ILE A 330 -8.13 -23.18 -30.41
N GLN A 331 -8.56 -21.96 -30.71
CA GLN A 331 -9.97 -21.64 -30.91
C GLN A 331 -10.57 -22.40 -32.11
N ALA A 332 -9.83 -22.55 -33.21
CA ALA A 332 -10.29 -23.33 -34.36
C ALA A 332 -10.50 -24.82 -34.04
N ARG A 333 -9.70 -25.33 -33.08
CA ARG A 333 -9.77 -26.77 -32.70
C ARG A 333 -10.76 -27.05 -31.57
N TYR A 334 -10.82 -26.21 -30.56
CA TYR A 334 -11.54 -26.48 -29.31
C TYR A 334 -12.75 -25.55 -29.10
N GLY A 335 -12.97 -24.60 -30.00
CA GLY A 335 -14.05 -23.60 -29.89
C GLY A 335 -13.61 -22.28 -29.30
N ARG A 336 -14.49 -21.28 -29.44
CA ARG A 336 -14.28 -19.88 -29.05
C ARG A 336 -13.88 -19.72 -27.57
N ASP A 337 -14.48 -20.52 -26.69
CA ASP A 337 -14.37 -20.37 -25.23
C ASP A 337 -13.17 -21.14 -24.64
N SER A 338 -12.31 -21.73 -25.50
CA SER A 338 -11.13 -22.47 -25.08
C SER A 338 -9.92 -21.60 -24.69
N VAL A 339 -10.04 -20.29 -24.80
CA VAL A 339 -9.00 -19.31 -24.46
C VAL A 339 -9.53 -18.22 -23.54
N GLY A 340 -8.64 -17.57 -22.82
CA GLY A 340 -8.99 -16.46 -21.94
C GLY A 340 -7.79 -15.58 -21.58
N GLY A 341 -8.02 -14.60 -20.68
CA GLY A 341 -7.00 -13.67 -20.23
C GLY A 341 -7.15 -13.27 -18.77
N ILE A 342 -6.04 -12.98 -18.12
CA ILE A 342 -5.97 -12.51 -16.73
C ILE A 342 -5.30 -11.16 -16.70
N THR A 343 -5.98 -10.19 -16.04
CA THR A 343 -5.42 -8.88 -15.76
C THR A 343 -4.83 -8.83 -14.35
N SER A 344 -3.93 -7.88 -14.11
CA SER A 344 -3.34 -7.68 -12.80
C SER A 344 -3.80 -6.39 -12.14
N SER A 345 -4.02 -6.45 -10.83
CA SER A 345 -4.18 -5.26 -9.98
C SER A 345 -2.85 -4.49 -9.77
N ARG A 346 -1.77 -4.90 -10.44
CA ARG A 346 -0.48 -4.21 -10.49
C ARG A 346 -0.32 -3.34 -11.74
N CYS A 347 -1.12 -3.62 -12.76
CA CYS A 347 -1.17 -2.90 -14.01
C CYS A 347 -2.04 -1.64 -13.90
N THR A 348 -1.96 -0.75 -14.89
CA THR A 348 -2.76 0.49 -14.92
C THR A 348 -4.24 0.20 -15.24
N ASN A 349 -5.10 1.19 -15.04
CA ASN A 349 -6.50 1.10 -15.47
C ASN A 349 -6.60 0.84 -16.97
N GLU A 350 -5.77 1.52 -17.75
CA GLU A 350 -5.70 1.43 -19.21
C GLU A 350 -5.30 0.02 -19.66
N GLU A 351 -4.32 -0.58 -18.99
CA GLU A 351 -3.87 -1.95 -19.27
C GLU A 351 -4.95 -2.97 -18.93
N ALA A 352 -5.51 -2.90 -17.72
CA ALA A 352 -6.62 -3.77 -17.31
C ALA A 352 -7.82 -3.67 -18.27
N TYR A 353 -8.14 -2.45 -18.72
CA TYR A 353 -9.19 -2.20 -19.72
C TYR A 353 -8.87 -2.85 -21.06
N LEU A 354 -7.64 -2.74 -21.55
CA LEU A 354 -7.28 -3.32 -22.85
C LEU A 354 -7.24 -4.85 -22.84
N VAL A 355 -6.83 -5.49 -21.75
CA VAL A 355 -6.86 -6.96 -21.67
C VAL A 355 -8.30 -7.47 -21.68
N GLN A 356 -9.23 -6.84 -20.92
CA GLN A 356 -10.63 -7.27 -20.98
C GLN A 356 -11.25 -6.99 -22.38
N LYS A 357 -10.84 -5.90 -23.04
CA LYS A 357 -11.25 -5.60 -24.43
C LYS A 357 -10.69 -6.63 -25.41
N LEU A 358 -9.42 -7.03 -25.27
CA LEU A 358 -8.79 -8.11 -26.05
C LEU A 358 -9.60 -9.41 -25.95
N VAL A 359 -9.94 -9.83 -24.73
CA VAL A 359 -10.68 -11.09 -24.52
C VAL A 359 -12.09 -11.01 -25.10
N ARG A 360 -12.81 -9.92 -24.85
CA ARG A 360 -14.20 -9.79 -25.30
C ARG A 360 -14.32 -9.54 -26.79
N ALA A 361 -13.46 -8.70 -27.35
CA ALA A 361 -13.57 -8.27 -28.75
C ALA A 361 -12.72 -9.14 -29.69
N ALA A 362 -11.51 -9.54 -29.34
CA ALA A 362 -10.63 -10.32 -30.20
C ALA A 362 -10.79 -11.83 -30.03
N PHE A 363 -10.90 -12.35 -28.79
CA PHE A 363 -11.22 -13.76 -28.56
C PHE A 363 -12.72 -14.04 -28.71
N GLY A 364 -13.59 -13.05 -28.50
CA GLY A 364 -15.03 -13.14 -28.68
C GLY A 364 -15.77 -13.84 -27.54
N ASN A 365 -15.21 -13.90 -26.34
CA ASN A 365 -15.80 -14.50 -25.15
C ASN A 365 -15.60 -13.62 -23.90
N ASN A 366 -16.13 -14.05 -22.74
CA ASN A 366 -16.00 -13.33 -21.48
C ASN A 366 -15.05 -14.02 -20.48
N ASN A 367 -14.13 -14.89 -20.92
CA ASN A 367 -13.15 -15.57 -20.07
C ASN A 367 -12.01 -14.62 -19.65
N VAL A 368 -12.36 -13.51 -19.02
CA VAL A 368 -11.42 -12.56 -18.42
C VAL A 368 -11.66 -12.47 -16.92
N ASP A 369 -10.60 -12.53 -16.13
CA ASP A 369 -10.67 -12.36 -14.68
C ASP A 369 -9.41 -11.61 -14.20
N THR A 370 -9.34 -11.33 -12.91
CA THR A 370 -8.24 -10.52 -12.31
C THR A 370 -7.89 -11.06 -10.93
N CYS A 371 -6.69 -10.76 -10.44
CA CYS A 371 -6.29 -11.12 -9.08
C CYS A 371 -7.22 -10.55 -7.98
N ALA A 372 -8.08 -9.59 -8.29
CA ALA A 372 -9.14 -9.17 -7.37
C ALA A 372 -10.11 -10.31 -7.03
N ARG A 373 -10.18 -11.37 -7.87
CA ARG A 373 -10.93 -12.60 -7.61
C ARG A 373 -10.50 -13.25 -6.31
N VAL A 374 -9.20 -13.40 -6.11
CA VAL A 374 -8.63 -14.05 -4.94
C VAL A 374 -8.40 -13.07 -3.76
N CYS A 375 -8.96 -11.86 -3.82
CA CYS A 375 -8.67 -10.76 -2.90
C CYS A 375 -9.97 -10.13 -2.34
N HIS A 376 -10.57 -9.23 -3.08
CA HIS A 376 -11.70 -8.37 -2.65
C HIS A 376 -12.99 -8.58 -3.47
N SER A 377 -13.13 -9.67 -4.22
CA SER A 377 -14.41 -9.99 -4.88
C SER A 377 -15.60 -10.08 -3.91
N PRO A 378 -15.44 -10.60 -2.65
CA PRO A 378 -16.50 -10.54 -1.64
C PRO A 378 -16.90 -9.11 -1.26
N THR A 379 -15.95 -8.16 -1.22
CA THR A 379 -16.27 -6.73 -1.03
C THR A 379 -17.16 -6.23 -2.15
N GLY A 380 -16.79 -6.53 -3.40
CA GLY A 380 -17.57 -6.14 -4.58
C GLY A 380 -19.01 -6.60 -4.48
N TYR A 381 -19.22 -7.89 -4.29
CA TYR A 381 -20.54 -8.48 -4.20
C TYR A 381 -21.34 -7.97 -2.97
N GLY A 382 -20.70 -7.97 -1.79
CA GLY A 382 -21.37 -7.60 -0.53
C GLY A 382 -21.83 -6.13 -0.50
N LEU A 383 -20.95 -5.19 -0.86
CA LEU A 383 -21.27 -3.76 -0.85
C LEU A 383 -22.22 -3.36 -1.99
N LYS A 384 -22.10 -3.96 -3.18
CA LYS A 384 -23.03 -3.72 -4.29
C LYS A 384 -24.46 -4.10 -3.91
N ASN A 385 -24.65 -5.24 -3.24
CA ASN A 385 -25.98 -5.70 -2.82
C ASN A 385 -26.56 -4.93 -1.63
N THR A 386 -25.71 -4.42 -0.72
CA THR A 386 -26.17 -3.67 0.47
C THR A 386 -26.29 -2.17 0.21
N LEU A 387 -25.26 -1.53 -0.34
CA LEU A 387 -25.16 -0.07 -0.52
C LEU A 387 -25.34 0.37 -1.98
N GLY A 388 -25.13 -0.54 -2.94
CA GLY A 388 -25.27 -0.27 -4.38
C GLY A 388 -23.96 0.00 -5.11
N GLU A 389 -22.81 0.02 -4.43
CA GLU A 389 -21.53 0.27 -5.04
C GLU A 389 -20.42 -0.59 -4.42
N SER A 390 -19.48 -1.03 -5.26
CA SER A 390 -18.44 -1.99 -4.91
C SER A 390 -17.14 -1.33 -4.40
N ALA A 391 -17.24 -0.29 -3.57
CA ALA A 391 -16.08 0.49 -3.17
C ALA A 391 -16.16 1.02 -1.73
N GLY A 392 -15.04 1.44 -1.20
CA GLY A 392 -14.95 2.16 0.08
C GLY A 392 -15.74 3.47 0.06
N THR A 393 -16.32 3.83 1.19
CA THR A 393 -17.26 4.96 1.27
C THR A 393 -16.61 6.30 1.59
N GLN A 394 -15.30 6.31 1.98
CA GLN A 394 -14.57 7.48 2.44
C GLN A 394 -13.19 7.59 1.79
N GLU A 395 -12.60 8.78 1.89
CA GLU A 395 -11.17 8.97 1.69
C GLU A 395 -10.37 8.64 2.96
N PHE A 396 -9.08 8.38 2.83
CA PHE A 396 -8.21 8.05 3.98
C PHE A 396 -8.13 9.16 5.02
N ALA A 397 -8.09 10.42 4.58
CA ALA A 397 -8.03 11.58 5.47
C ALA A 397 -9.23 11.66 6.42
N SER A 398 -10.38 11.09 6.05
CA SER A 398 -11.59 11.02 6.86
C SER A 398 -11.36 10.30 8.21
N VAL A 399 -10.36 9.43 8.33
CA VAL A 399 -10.00 8.76 9.60
C VAL A 399 -9.72 9.77 10.72
N MET A 400 -9.22 10.96 10.38
CA MET A 400 -8.94 12.04 11.35
C MET A 400 -10.19 12.61 12.04
N LYS A 401 -11.38 12.30 11.54
CA LYS A 401 -12.68 12.69 12.11
C LYS A 401 -13.41 11.52 12.83
N ALA A 402 -12.83 10.32 12.81
CA ALA A 402 -13.42 9.17 13.50
C ALA A 402 -13.24 9.29 15.02
N ASP A 403 -14.28 8.99 15.79
CA ASP A 403 -14.27 8.92 17.25
C ASP A 403 -14.09 7.47 17.74
N ALA A 404 -14.60 6.51 16.98
CA ALA A 404 -14.36 5.09 17.20
C ALA A 404 -14.00 4.40 15.86
N ILE A 405 -13.04 3.49 15.91
CA ILE A 405 -12.58 2.71 14.78
C ILE A 405 -12.73 1.23 15.10
N ILE A 406 -13.45 0.49 14.24
CA ILE A 406 -13.37 -0.98 14.21
C ILE A 406 -12.42 -1.37 13.09
N LEU A 407 -11.42 -2.16 13.40
CA LEU A 407 -10.47 -2.75 12.46
C LEU A 407 -10.67 -4.25 12.40
N VAL A 408 -11.15 -4.78 11.25
CA VAL A 408 -11.50 -6.20 11.10
C VAL A 408 -10.56 -6.89 10.11
N GLY A 409 -9.84 -7.91 10.54
CA GLY A 409 -9.01 -8.73 9.66
C GLY A 409 -8.03 -7.93 8.80
N ALA A 410 -7.45 -6.87 9.38
CA ALA A 410 -6.55 -5.96 8.68
C ALA A 410 -5.39 -5.55 9.59
N ASN A 411 -4.18 -5.46 9.02
CA ASN A 411 -3.01 -4.90 9.68
C ASN A 411 -2.45 -3.73 8.85
N PRO A 412 -2.99 -2.51 9.01
CA PRO A 412 -2.58 -1.38 8.20
C PRO A 412 -1.12 -0.97 8.43
N THR A 413 -0.50 -1.29 9.57
CA THR A 413 0.92 -0.98 9.82
C THR A 413 1.85 -1.74 8.87
N ASP A 414 1.46 -2.91 8.40
CA ASP A 414 2.20 -3.73 7.43
C ASP A 414 1.63 -3.62 6.02
N GLY A 415 0.31 -3.71 5.86
CA GLY A 415 -0.38 -3.74 4.56
C GLY A 415 -0.56 -2.36 3.92
N HIS A 416 -0.82 -1.31 4.73
CA HIS A 416 -1.09 0.07 4.29
C HIS A 416 -0.35 1.08 5.18
N PRO A 417 1.00 1.05 5.24
CA PRO A 417 1.76 1.67 6.33
C PRO A 417 1.53 3.17 6.50
N VAL A 418 1.38 3.92 5.41
CA VAL A 418 1.16 5.37 5.46
C VAL A 418 -0.23 5.69 6.02
N PHE A 419 -1.25 4.94 5.61
CA PHE A 419 -2.58 5.04 6.22
C PHE A 419 -2.57 4.59 7.69
N GLY A 420 -1.82 3.53 8.02
CA GLY A 420 -1.59 3.09 9.40
C GLY A 420 -1.00 4.19 10.27
N SER A 421 -0.11 5.03 9.74
CA SER A 421 0.45 6.19 10.45
C SER A 421 -0.58 7.29 10.68
N GLN A 422 -1.47 7.56 9.72
CA GLN A 422 -2.58 8.50 9.90
C GLN A 422 -3.55 8.00 10.99
N MET A 423 -3.91 6.71 10.96
CA MET A 423 -4.74 6.08 12.00
C MET A 423 -4.09 6.18 13.38
N LYS A 424 -2.80 5.86 13.53
CA LYS A 424 -2.07 6.03 14.80
C LYS A 424 -2.14 7.46 15.33
N ARG A 425 -2.00 8.45 14.46
CA ARG A 425 -2.12 9.87 14.86
C ARG A 425 -3.50 10.14 15.44
N ARG A 426 -4.58 9.71 14.78
CA ARG A 426 -5.95 9.91 15.28
C ARG A 426 -6.21 9.17 16.61
N LEU A 427 -5.70 7.96 16.77
CA LEU A 427 -5.80 7.21 18.02
C LEU A 427 -5.10 7.92 19.19
N ARG A 428 -3.95 8.52 18.95
CA ARG A 428 -3.22 9.34 19.96
C ARG A 428 -3.96 10.65 20.30
N GLU A 429 -4.82 11.13 19.42
CA GLU A 429 -5.71 12.27 19.65
C GLU A 429 -7.01 11.87 20.38
N GLY A 430 -7.19 10.60 20.74
CA GLY A 430 -8.24 10.12 21.63
C GLY A 430 -9.35 9.29 20.99
N ALA A 431 -9.26 8.95 19.70
CA ALA A 431 -10.21 8.00 19.11
C ALA A 431 -10.06 6.62 19.75
N LYS A 432 -11.18 5.89 19.86
CA LYS A 432 -11.24 4.53 20.40
C LYS A 432 -10.96 3.50 19.32
N LEU A 433 -10.29 2.40 19.70
CA LEU A 433 -9.95 1.33 18.76
C LEU A 433 -10.46 -0.03 19.24
N VAL A 434 -11.23 -0.69 18.39
CA VAL A 434 -11.61 -2.09 18.49
C VAL A 434 -10.90 -2.87 17.39
N VAL A 435 -10.11 -3.88 17.73
CA VAL A 435 -9.45 -4.77 16.78
C VAL A 435 -10.10 -6.14 16.80
N ILE A 436 -10.51 -6.63 15.63
CA ILE A 436 -11.09 -7.98 15.43
C ILE A 436 -10.11 -8.75 14.53
N ASP A 437 -9.22 -9.52 15.14
CA ASP A 437 -8.14 -10.23 14.42
C ASP A 437 -7.66 -11.42 15.26
N PRO A 438 -7.43 -12.61 14.68
CA PRO A 438 -6.90 -13.77 15.42
C PRO A 438 -5.47 -13.57 15.95
N ARG A 439 -4.75 -12.58 15.43
CA ARG A 439 -3.37 -12.26 15.77
C ARG A 439 -3.26 -10.91 16.48
N ARG A 440 -2.42 -10.80 17.48
CA ARG A 440 -2.07 -9.50 18.08
C ARG A 440 -1.21 -8.71 17.12
N ILE A 441 -1.84 -7.84 16.34
CA ILE A 441 -1.17 -6.88 15.44
C ILE A 441 -0.58 -5.71 16.23
N ALA A 442 0.29 -4.91 15.60
CA ALA A 442 0.95 -3.77 16.26
C ALA A 442 -0.03 -2.73 16.83
N LEU A 443 -1.22 -2.58 16.26
CA LEU A 443 -2.25 -1.68 16.76
C LEU A 443 -2.99 -2.20 17.99
N VAL A 444 -2.91 -3.51 18.30
CA VAL A 444 -3.43 -4.03 19.58
C VAL A 444 -2.58 -3.50 20.73
N ARG A 445 -1.25 -3.55 20.56
CA ARG A 445 -0.30 -2.99 21.53
C ARG A 445 1.02 -2.64 20.87
N SER A 446 1.43 -1.41 21.00
CA SER A 446 2.75 -0.90 20.67
C SER A 446 3.12 0.22 21.68
N PRO A 447 4.34 0.78 21.68
CA PRO A 447 4.74 1.79 22.67
C PRO A 447 3.78 2.96 22.86
N HIS A 448 3.00 3.32 21.85
CA HIS A 448 2.11 4.50 21.89
C HIS A 448 0.67 4.22 21.51
N ILE A 449 0.35 2.99 21.13
CA ILE A 449 -0.99 2.59 20.74
C ILE A 449 -1.37 1.35 21.55
N GLN A 450 -2.55 1.43 22.13
CA GLN A 450 -3.20 0.29 22.77
C GLN A 450 -4.66 0.30 22.30
N ALA A 451 -5.11 -0.81 21.75
CA ALA A 451 -6.54 -0.99 21.43
C ALA A 451 -7.35 -0.97 22.74
N ASP A 452 -8.52 -0.32 22.70
CA ASP A 452 -9.46 -0.36 23.82
C ASP A 452 -10.02 -1.78 23.99
N VAL A 453 -10.26 -2.49 22.86
CA VAL A 453 -10.74 -3.87 22.86
C VAL A 453 -10.06 -4.66 21.74
N HIS A 454 -9.58 -5.88 22.06
CA HIS A 454 -9.13 -6.87 21.08
C HIS A 454 -10.02 -8.11 21.14
N LEU A 455 -10.80 -8.32 20.09
CA LEU A 455 -11.60 -9.54 19.89
C LEU A 455 -10.73 -10.55 19.13
N GLN A 456 -9.98 -11.37 19.86
CA GLN A 456 -9.05 -12.36 19.30
C GLN A 456 -9.82 -13.62 18.91
N LEU A 457 -10.54 -13.56 17.79
CA LEU A 457 -11.42 -14.63 17.34
C LEU A 457 -10.65 -15.85 16.80
N ARG A 458 -11.30 -17.01 16.81
CA ARG A 458 -10.83 -18.17 16.04
C ARG A 458 -10.98 -17.92 14.55
N PRO A 459 -9.98 -18.25 13.71
CA PRO A 459 -10.12 -18.14 12.27
C PRO A 459 -11.40 -18.80 11.75
N GLY A 460 -12.12 -18.14 10.84
CA GLY A 460 -13.36 -18.64 10.25
C GLY A 460 -14.65 -18.28 11.01
N THR A 461 -14.59 -17.48 12.09
CA THR A 461 -15.77 -17.13 12.91
C THR A 461 -16.21 -15.66 12.80
N ASN A 462 -15.76 -14.95 11.78
CA ASN A 462 -16.04 -13.52 11.59
C ASN A 462 -17.53 -13.18 11.61
N VAL A 463 -18.37 -13.96 10.90
CA VAL A 463 -19.81 -13.74 10.82
C VAL A 463 -20.44 -13.83 12.21
N ALA A 464 -20.06 -14.84 13.02
CA ALA A 464 -20.59 -15.01 14.38
C ALA A 464 -20.21 -13.83 15.29
N VAL A 465 -18.97 -13.33 15.21
CA VAL A 465 -18.54 -12.14 15.97
C VAL A 465 -19.29 -10.89 15.54
N MET A 466 -19.47 -10.66 14.24
CA MET A 466 -20.20 -9.51 13.72
C MET A 466 -21.68 -9.55 14.11
N ASN A 467 -22.32 -10.73 14.05
CA ASN A 467 -23.69 -10.93 14.50
C ASN A 467 -23.85 -10.69 16.02
N ALA A 468 -22.87 -11.15 16.82
CA ALA A 468 -22.88 -10.91 18.27
C ALA A 468 -22.74 -9.41 18.62
N ILE A 469 -21.93 -8.66 17.88
CA ILE A 469 -21.86 -7.19 18.01
C ILE A 469 -23.23 -6.57 17.63
N ALA A 470 -23.82 -7.00 16.51
CA ALA A 470 -25.12 -6.52 16.05
C ALA A 470 -26.25 -6.88 17.03
N HIS A 471 -26.20 -8.06 17.65
CA HIS A 471 -27.13 -8.47 18.72
C HIS A 471 -27.13 -7.46 19.88
N VAL A 472 -25.93 -7.06 20.35
CA VAL A 472 -25.83 -6.07 21.44
C VAL A 472 -26.38 -4.72 20.98
N VAL A 473 -26.03 -4.27 19.78
CA VAL A 473 -26.51 -2.98 19.22
C VAL A 473 -28.04 -2.95 19.17
N VAL A 474 -28.68 -4.03 18.75
CA VAL A 474 -30.15 -4.11 18.65
C VAL A 474 -30.80 -4.26 20.01
N THR A 475 -30.34 -5.20 20.85
CA THR A 475 -30.97 -5.51 22.14
C THR A 475 -30.77 -4.46 23.21
N GLU A 476 -29.67 -3.68 23.13
CA GLU A 476 -29.43 -2.53 24.03
C GLU A 476 -29.97 -1.20 23.47
N GLY A 477 -30.68 -1.22 22.32
CA GLY A 477 -31.31 -0.01 21.76
C GLY A 477 -30.33 1.01 21.22
N LEU A 478 -29.16 0.58 20.73
CA LEU A 478 -28.10 1.43 20.22
C LEU A 478 -28.22 1.72 18.71
N THR A 479 -29.32 1.28 18.09
CA THR A 479 -29.62 1.55 16.67
C THR A 479 -30.06 2.99 16.46
N ARG A 480 -29.71 3.57 15.30
CA ARG A 480 -30.22 4.88 14.86
C ARG A 480 -31.46 4.69 13.99
N GLU A 481 -32.60 4.38 14.63
CA GLU A 481 -33.88 4.05 13.96
C GLU A 481 -34.30 5.13 12.94
N SER A 482 -34.18 6.44 13.27
CA SER A 482 -34.57 7.51 12.35
C SER A 482 -33.77 7.46 11.04
N TYR A 483 -32.48 7.21 11.10
CA TYR A 483 -31.63 7.06 9.92
C TYR A 483 -32.02 5.83 9.08
N VAL A 484 -32.29 4.70 9.75
CA VAL A 484 -32.67 3.46 9.07
C VAL A 484 -34.03 3.62 8.35
N LEU A 485 -35.02 4.18 9.01
CA LEU A 485 -36.38 4.38 8.44
C LEU A 485 -36.35 5.33 7.23
N GLU A 486 -35.50 6.33 7.27
CA GLU A 486 -35.32 7.29 6.17
C GLU A 486 -34.54 6.68 5.00
N ARG A 487 -33.43 5.97 5.26
CA ARG A 487 -32.39 5.65 4.29
C ARG A 487 -32.42 4.20 3.79
N CYS A 488 -33.10 3.28 4.49
CA CYS A 488 -33.01 1.84 4.20
C CYS A 488 -34.38 1.24 3.84
N GLU A 489 -34.34 0.02 3.29
CA GLU A 489 -35.51 -0.81 3.06
C GLU A 489 -36.01 -1.37 4.40
N VAL A 490 -37.18 -0.91 4.90
CA VAL A 490 -37.72 -1.23 6.22
C VAL A 490 -37.95 -2.72 6.39
N ASP A 491 -38.56 -3.39 5.41
CA ASP A 491 -38.81 -4.84 5.47
C ASP A 491 -37.53 -5.67 5.60
N SER A 492 -36.46 -5.24 4.97
CA SER A 492 -35.16 -5.91 5.07
C SER A 492 -34.51 -5.69 6.43
N TYR A 493 -34.68 -4.49 6.99
CA TYR A 493 -34.21 -4.14 8.32
C TYR A 493 -34.92 -4.94 9.42
N GLU A 494 -36.28 -5.03 9.39
CA GLU A 494 -37.04 -5.75 10.41
C GLU A 494 -36.68 -7.25 10.43
N ARG A 495 -36.54 -7.89 9.26
CA ARG A 495 -36.06 -9.28 9.17
C ARG A 495 -34.67 -9.48 9.76
N TRP A 496 -33.74 -8.59 9.46
CA TRP A 496 -32.40 -8.63 10.01
C TRP A 496 -32.40 -8.38 11.52
N LYS A 497 -33.15 -7.39 11.99
CA LYS A 497 -33.30 -7.05 13.41
C LYS A 497 -33.86 -8.22 14.23
N GLU A 498 -34.87 -8.88 13.72
CA GLU A 498 -35.43 -10.11 14.33
C GLU A 498 -34.37 -11.22 14.39
N PHE A 499 -33.62 -11.42 13.32
CA PHE A 499 -32.60 -12.44 13.26
C PHE A 499 -31.49 -12.20 14.29
N VAL A 500 -30.88 -11.00 14.32
CA VAL A 500 -29.77 -10.71 15.23
C VAL A 500 -30.22 -10.62 16.69
N ALA A 501 -31.49 -10.32 16.96
CA ALA A 501 -32.05 -10.29 18.33
C ALA A 501 -32.23 -11.69 18.95
N ARG A 502 -32.16 -12.76 18.17
CA ARG A 502 -32.31 -14.14 18.68
C ARG A 502 -31.22 -14.47 19.71
N PRO A 503 -31.55 -15.24 20.77
CA PRO A 503 -30.58 -15.63 21.82
C PRO A 503 -29.35 -16.33 21.29
N GLU A 504 -29.45 -17.07 20.18
CA GLU A 504 -28.36 -17.79 19.55
C GLU A 504 -27.28 -16.86 18.96
N GLN A 505 -27.62 -15.60 18.71
CA GLN A 505 -26.71 -14.57 18.23
C GLN A 505 -26.05 -13.78 19.38
N SER A 506 -26.43 -14.05 20.64
CA SER A 506 -25.86 -13.33 21.79
C SER A 506 -24.37 -13.59 21.96
N PRO A 507 -23.62 -12.65 22.54
CA PRO A 507 -22.21 -12.85 22.84
C PRO A 507 -21.95 -14.11 23.64
N GLU A 508 -22.81 -14.44 24.63
CA GLU A 508 -22.69 -15.63 25.49
C GLU A 508 -22.89 -16.93 24.71
N ALA A 509 -23.86 -16.97 23.80
CA ALA A 509 -24.10 -18.15 22.96
C ALA A 509 -22.97 -18.39 21.95
N THR A 510 -22.31 -17.35 21.48
CA THR A 510 -21.25 -17.42 20.45
C THR A 510 -19.85 -17.53 21.03
N GLU A 511 -19.64 -17.33 22.34
CA GLU A 511 -18.34 -17.33 23.01
C GLU A 511 -17.57 -18.65 22.80
N SER A 512 -18.22 -19.79 23.02
CA SER A 512 -17.57 -21.10 22.84
C SER A 512 -17.11 -21.37 21.41
N GLN A 513 -17.80 -20.80 20.42
CA GLN A 513 -17.53 -20.96 19.00
C GLN A 513 -16.44 -20.00 18.51
N THR A 514 -16.52 -18.74 18.91
CA THR A 514 -15.61 -17.67 18.47
C THR A 514 -14.31 -17.63 19.26
N GLY A 515 -14.34 -18.10 20.51
CA GLY A 515 -13.25 -17.93 21.47
C GLY A 515 -13.16 -16.52 22.05
N VAL A 516 -14.12 -15.65 21.78
CA VAL A 516 -14.13 -14.25 22.22
C VAL A 516 -15.03 -14.11 23.45
N PRO A 517 -14.52 -13.61 24.58
CA PRO A 517 -15.32 -13.38 25.79
C PRO A 517 -16.51 -12.45 25.53
N ALA A 518 -17.69 -12.83 26.01
CA ALA A 518 -18.94 -12.09 25.78
C ALA A 518 -18.84 -10.61 26.20
N GLU A 519 -18.21 -10.33 27.34
CA GLU A 519 -18.04 -8.94 27.82
C GLU A 519 -17.23 -8.07 26.88
N LEU A 520 -16.19 -8.60 26.21
CA LEU A 520 -15.41 -7.83 25.22
C LEU A 520 -16.24 -7.50 23.99
N VAL A 521 -17.13 -8.40 23.55
CA VAL A 521 -18.07 -8.13 22.45
C VAL A 521 -19.03 -7.00 22.82
N ARG A 522 -19.56 -7.00 24.06
CA ARG A 522 -20.42 -5.92 24.56
C ARG A 522 -19.71 -4.59 24.62
N GLN A 523 -18.48 -4.56 25.10
CA GLN A 523 -17.64 -3.36 25.12
C GLN A 523 -17.40 -2.83 23.70
N ALA A 524 -17.03 -3.70 22.76
CA ALA A 524 -16.82 -3.33 21.36
C ALA A 524 -18.06 -2.70 20.71
N ALA A 525 -19.23 -3.33 20.91
CA ALA A 525 -20.51 -2.84 20.41
C ALA A 525 -20.86 -1.45 20.96
N ARG A 526 -20.73 -1.26 22.29
CA ARG A 526 -21.02 0.02 22.97
C ARG A 526 -20.05 1.12 22.54
N ILE A 527 -18.74 0.83 22.37
CA ILE A 527 -17.75 1.79 21.88
C ILE A 527 -18.13 2.28 20.47
N TYR A 528 -18.43 1.37 19.57
CA TYR A 528 -18.74 1.72 18.18
C TYR A 528 -20.06 2.44 18.02
N ALA A 529 -21.15 1.86 18.57
CA ALA A 529 -22.49 2.41 18.40
C ALA A 529 -22.73 3.67 19.25
N GLY A 530 -22.01 3.85 20.35
CA GLY A 530 -22.07 5.04 21.21
C GLY A 530 -21.25 6.23 20.70
N ALA A 531 -20.35 6.02 19.75
CA ALA A 531 -19.52 7.10 19.21
C ALA A 531 -20.31 8.01 18.24
N PRO A 532 -20.03 9.33 18.23
CA PRO A 532 -20.60 10.23 17.22
C PRO A 532 -20.24 9.81 15.79
N ASN A 533 -18.98 9.43 15.56
CA ASN A 533 -18.49 8.96 14.27
C ASN A 533 -17.76 7.61 14.43
N GLY A 534 -18.41 6.54 13.99
CA GLY A 534 -17.85 5.20 13.97
C GLY A 534 -17.42 4.79 12.56
N ALA A 535 -16.10 4.51 12.37
CA ALA A 535 -15.56 4.03 11.10
C ALA A 535 -15.19 2.55 11.17
N ILE A 536 -15.51 1.78 10.13
CA ILE A 536 -15.06 0.40 9.99
C ILE A 536 -14.05 0.30 8.85
N TYR A 537 -12.86 -0.23 9.16
CA TYR A 537 -11.84 -0.59 8.18
C TYR A 537 -11.64 -2.10 8.21
N TYR A 538 -11.57 -2.73 7.05
CA TYR A 538 -11.38 -4.17 7.00
C TYR A 538 -10.45 -4.58 5.85
N GLY A 539 -9.84 -5.75 5.99
CA GLY A 539 -8.90 -6.28 5.01
C GLY A 539 -9.22 -7.69 4.56
N LEU A 540 -8.20 -8.38 4.08
CA LEU A 540 -8.28 -9.74 3.56
C LEU A 540 -8.69 -10.77 4.61
N GLY A 541 -8.48 -10.49 5.91
CA GLY A 541 -9.00 -11.30 7.00
C GLY A 541 -10.53 -11.31 7.12
N VAL A 542 -11.23 -10.50 6.30
CA VAL A 542 -12.69 -10.55 6.10
C VAL A 542 -13.04 -11.28 4.81
N THR A 543 -12.36 -10.95 3.72
CA THR A 543 -12.77 -11.38 2.37
C THR A 543 -12.29 -12.78 1.99
N GLU A 544 -11.13 -13.20 2.48
CA GLU A 544 -10.52 -14.50 2.14
C GLU A 544 -11.00 -15.63 3.08
N HIS A 545 -12.33 -15.76 3.18
CA HIS A 545 -13.04 -16.80 3.93
C HIS A 545 -14.18 -17.39 3.11
N SER A 546 -14.63 -18.58 3.44
CA SER A 546 -15.81 -19.21 2.82
C SER A 546 -17.10 -18.40 2.97
N GLN A 547 -17.17 -17.51 3.98
CA GLN A 547 -18.22 -16.54 4.20
C GLN A 547 -17.72 -15.08 4.12
N GLY A 548 -16.75 -14.80 3.26
CA GLY A 548 -16.23 -13.44 3.05
C GLY A 548 -17.32 -12.45 2.67
N THR A 549 -18.16 -12.80 1.69
CA THR A 549 -19.31 -12.00 1.26
C THR A 549 -20.30 -11.77 2.39
N THR A 550 -20.63 -12.80 3.15
CA THR A 550 -21.56 -12.69 4.29
C THR A 550 -20.99 -11.76 5.38
N THR A 551 -19.68 -11.81 5.64
CA THR A 551 -19.01 -10.92 6.60
C THR A 551 -19.07 -9.46 6.13
N VAL A 552 -18.82 -9.20 4.83
CA VAL A 552 -18.96 -7.84 4.26
C VAL A 552 -20.37 -7.30 4.41
N MET A 553 -21.39 -8.14 4.15
CA MET A 553 -22.79 -7.76 4.37
C MET A 553 -23.09 -7.47 5.86
N ALA A 554 -22.55 -8.26 6.79
CA ALA A 554 -22.70 -8.03 8.23
C ALA A 554 -22.06 -6.70 8.67
N ILE A 555 -20.90 -6.34 8.12
CA ILE A 555 -20.24 -5.05 8.35
C ILE A 555 -21.12 -3.90 7.82
N ALA A 556 -21.64 -4.02 6.60
CA ALA A 556 -22.53 -3.01 6.02
C ALA A 556 -23.84 -2.84 6.82
N ASN A 557 -24.45 -3.95 7.27
CA ASN A 557 -25.62 -3.95 8.13
C ASN A 557 -25.35 -3.16 9.43
N LEU A 558 -24.22 -3.44 10.10
CA LEU A 558 -23.84 -2.75 11.33
C LEU A 558 -23.66 -1.25 11.13
N ALA A 559 -23.00 -0.84 10.04
CA ALA A 559 -22.83 0.57 9.70
C ALA A 559 -24.15 1.29 9.38
N MET A 560 -25.07 0.63 8.65
CA MET A 560 -26.40 1.15 8.38
C MET A 560 -27.25 1.26 9.66
N ALA A 561 -27.25 0.22 10.50
CA ALA A 561 -28.03 0.19 11.74
C ALA A 561 -27.62 1.30 12.73
N THR A 562 -26.34 1.64 12.76
CA THR A 562 -25.78 2.70 13.61
C THR A 562 -25.73 4.08 12.95
N GLY A 563 -26.18 4.19 11.67
CA GLY A 563 -26.16 5.43 10.90
C GLY A 563 -24.75 5.97 10.61
N ASN A 564 -23.75 5.10 10.53
CA ASN A 564 -22.36 5.46 10.32
C ASN A 564 -21.97 5.42 8.83
N LEU A 565 -22.75 6.09 7.97
CA LEU A 565 -22.52 6.25 6.52
C LEU A 565 -22.93 7.65 6.06
N GLY A 566 -22.29 8.16 5.03
CA GLY A 566 -22.66 9.41 4.35
C GLY A 566 -22.16 10.71 5.00
N ARG A 567 -21.14 10.66 5.84
CA ARG A 567 -20.46 11.84 6.38
C ARG A 567 -19.00 11.51 6.68
N GLU A 568 -18.17 12.51 6.93
CA GLU A 568 -16.75 12.31 7.32
C GLU A 568 -16.64 11.59 8.69
N GLY A 569 -15.58 10.83 8.85
CA GLY A 569 -15.23 10.12 10.09
C GLY A 569 -15.99 8.81 10.32
N VAL A 570 -16.80 8.38 9.35
CA VAL A 570 -17.56 7.11 9.40
C VAL A 570 -17.27 6.23 8.21
N GLY A 571 -18.05 5.22 7.97
CA GLY A 571 -18.09 4.46 6.71
C GLY A 571 -17.68 3.01 6.82
N VAL A 572 -17.83 2.33 5.69
CA VAL A 572 -17.37 0.96 5.43
C VAL A 572 -16.22 1.05 4.43
N ASN A 573 -15.01 0.78 4.90
CA ASN A 573 -13.78 1.14 4.20
C ASN A 573 -12.88 -0.08 4.00
N PRO A 574 -13.01 -0.81 2.88
CA PRO A 574 -12.12 -1.91 2.55
C PRO A 574 -10.70 -1.41 2.27
N LEU A 575 -9.73 -1.94 2.98
CA LEU A 575 -8.31 -1.71 2.74
C LEU A 575 -7.83 -2.66 1.63
N ARG A 576 -8.19 -2.35 0.37
CA ARG A 576 -7.77 -3.13 -0.80
C ARG A 576 -6.26 -3.17 -0.90
N GLY A 577 -5.69 -4.36 -1.17
CA GLY A 577 -4.27 -4.62 -1.00
C GLY A 577 -3.38 -3.91 -2.02
N GLN A 578 -3.53 -4.24 -3.31
CA GLN A 578 -2.65 -3.75 -4.37
C GLN A 578 -2.97 -2.30 -4.77
N ASN A 579 -2.02 -1.69 -5.47
CA ASN A 579 -2.08 -0.29 -5.92
C ASN A 579 -3.26 0.03 -6.86
N ASN A 580 -3.73 -0.94 -7.64
CA ASN A 580 -4.82 -0.78 -8.60
C ASN A 580 -5.90 -1.86 -8.49
N VAL A 581 -6.08 -2.50 -7.33
CA VAL A 581 -7.11 -3.54 -7.20
C VAL A 581 -8.53 -2.97 -7.31
N GLN A 582 -8.75 -1.73 -6.88
CA GLN A 582 -10.01 -1.04 -7.12
C GLN A 582 -10.18 -0.80 -8.62
N GLY A 583 -9.15 -0.26 -9.29
CA GLY A 583 -9.21 0.09 -10.70
C GLY A 583 -9.37 -1.14 -11.62
N SER A 584 -8.71 -2.25 -11.35
CA SER A 584 -8.90 -3.46 -12.17
C SER A 584 -10.36 -3.96 -12.12
N CYS A 585 -11.03 -3.82 -10.96
CA CYS A 585 -12.47 -4.09 -10.85
C CYS A 585 -13.30 -3.05 -11.62
N ASP A 586 -13.00 -1.76 -11.45
CA ASP A 586 -13.71 -0.66 -12.12
C ASP A 586 -13.67 -0.78 -13.65
N MET A 587 -12.56 -1.33 -14.18
CA MET A 587 -12.34 -1.53 -15.62
C MET A 587 -13.05 -2.76 -16.22
N GLY A 588 -13.85 -3.49 -15.45
CA GLY A 588 -14.62 -4.63 -15.97
C GLY A 588 -13.79 -5.89 -16.21
N SER A 589 -12.74 -6.11 -15.41
CA SER A 589 -11.89 -7.30 -15.52
C SER A 589 -12.51 -8.57 -14.93
N PHE A 590 -13.78 -8.55 -14.54
CA PHE A 590 -14.51 -9.76 -14.12
C PHE A 590 -15.30 -10.40 -15.27
N PRO A 591 -15.46 -11.73 -15.29
CA PRO A 591 -16.10 -12.43 -16.42
C PRO A 591 -17.57 -12.07 -16.64
N HIS A 592 -18.24 -11.49 -15.64
CA HIS A 592 -19.66 -11.16 -15.68
C HIS A 592 -19.94 -9.65 -15.73
N GLU A 593 -18.91 -8.80 -15.79
CA GLU A 593 -19.09 -7.33 -15.70
C GLU A 593 -18.27 -6.57 -16.73
N PHE A 594 -18.87 -5.57 -17.35
CA PHE A 594 -18.19 -4.45 -18.01
C PHE A 594 -17.72 -3.41 -16.99
N THR A 595 -17.13 -2.31 -17.47
CA THR A 595 -16.72 -1.19 -16.60
C THR A 595 -17.86 -0.68 -15.73
N ALA A 596 -17.54 -0.18 -14.54
CA ALA A 596 -18.51 0.26 -13.51
C ALA A 596 -19.49 -0.85 -13.09
N TYR A 597 -19.00 -2.09 -12.99
CA TYR A 597 -19.75 -3.23 -12.44
C TYR A 597 -21.09 -3.54 -13.14
N ARG A 598 -21.23 -3.21 -14.44
CA ARG A 598 -22.42 -3.47 -15.23
C ARG A 598 -22.37 -4.86 -15.85
N HIS A 599 -23.46 -5.63 -15.65
CA HIS A 599 -23.47 -7.05 -16.02
C HIS A 599 -23.44 -7.25 -17.56
N VAL A 600 -22.72 -8.26 -18.03
CA VAL A 600 -22.57 -8.56 -19.47
C VAL A 600 -23.91 -8.94 -20.15
N SER A 601 -24.87 -9.49 -19.39
CA SER A 601 -26.23 -9.81 -19.87
C SER A 601 -27.17 -8.60 -19.97
N ASP A 602 -26.76 -7.41 -19.51
CA ASP A 602 -27.55 -6.20 -19.71
C ASP A 602 -27.42 -5.72 -21.16
N ASP A 603 -28.51 -5.91 -21.91
CA ASP A 603 -28.57 -5.59 -23.35
C ASP A 603 -28.25 -4.13 -23.64
N ARG A 604 -28.67 -3.21 -22.78
CA ARG A 604 -28.40 -1.77 -22.94
C ARG A 604 -26.91 -1.46 -22.80
N THR A 605 -26.30 -2.02 -21.78
CA THR A 605 -24.85 -1.85 -21.55
C THR A 605 -24.05 -2.51 -22.68
N ARG A 606 -24.43 -3.77 -23.06
CA ARG A 606 -23.73 -4.49 -24.14
C ARG A 606 -23.80 -3.71 -25.46
N ALA A 607 -24.97 -3.22 -25.84
CA ALA A 607 -25.17 -2.41 -27.05
C ALA A 607 -24.29 -1.16 -27.08
N LEU A 608 -24.04 -0.51 -25.92
CA LEU A 608 -23.14 0.64 -25.83
C LEU A 608 -21.71 0.25 -26.18
N PHE A 609 -21.22 -0.89 -25.65
CA PHE A 609 -19.88 -1.38 -25.95
C PHE A 609 -19.77 -1.88 -27.40
N GLU A 610 -20.77 -2.60 -27.92
CA GLU A 610 -20.80 -3.08 -29.30
C GLU A 610 -20.76 -1.92 -30.31
N ALA A 611 -21.49 -0.85 -30.04
CA ALA A 611 -21.51 0.35 -30.87
C ALA A 611 -20.15 1.05 -30.89
N ASN A 612 -19.44 1.09 -29.75
CA ASN A 612 -18.13 1.71 -29.65
C ASN A 612 -17.02 0.82 -30.22
N TRP A 613 -17.01 -0.46 -29.83
CA TRP A 613 -15.98 -1.41 -30.26
C TRP A 613 -16.20 -2.01 -31.65
N LYS A 614 -17.38 -1.82 -32.22
CA LYS A 614 -17.78 -2.29 -33.56
C LYS A 614 -17.65 -3.81 -33.72
N VAL A 615 -18.05 -4.55 -32.69
CA VAL A 615 -18.03 -6.01 -32.62
C VAL A 615 -19.26 -6.50 -31.85
N THR A 616 -19.75 -7.69 -32.20
CA THR A 616 -20.81 -8.36 -31.42
C THR A 616 -20.19 -9.01 -30.19
N LEU A 617 -20.76 -8.77 -29.01
CA LEU A 617 -20.25 -9.26 -27.72
C LEU A 617 -21.11 -10.40 -27.16
N ASP A 618 -20.48 -11.29 -26.43
CA ASP A 618 -21.15 -12.40 -25.75
C ASP A 618 -21.99 -11.85 -24.55
N SER A 619 -23.21 -12.37 -24.38
CA SER A 619 -24.11 -12.03 -23.30
C SER A 619 -23.92 -12.90 -22.05
N GLU A 620 -23.24 -14.03 -22.19
CA GLU A 620 -23.07 -15.01 -21.12
C GLU A 620 -21.81 -14.71 -20.30
N PRO A 621 -21.85 -14.83 -18.97
CA PRO A 621 -20.65 -14.72 -18.13
C PRO A 621 -19.60 -15.78 -18.50
N GLY A 622 -18.35 -15.38 -18.54
CA GLY A 622 -17.23 -16.30 -18.76
C GLY A 622 -16.77 -17.04 -17.50
N LEU A 623 -15.69 -17.78 -17.64
CA LEU A 623 -15.07 -18.55 -16.57
C LEU A 623 -14.33 -17.63 -15.59
N ARG A 624 -14.44 -17.91 -14.30
CA ARG A 624 -13.61 -17.35 -13.24
C ARG A 624 -12.26 -18.08 -13.18
N ILE A 625 -11.23 -17.50 -12.60
CA ILE A 625 -9.90 -18.14 -12.47
C ILE A 625 -9.97 -19.60 -12.00
N PRO A 626 -10.64 -19.95 -10.87
CA PRO A 626 -10.70 -21.35 -10.46
C PRO A 626 -11.37 -22.25 -11.49
N ASN A 627 -12.40 -21.76 -12.17
CA ASN A 627 -13.11 -22.52 -13.19
C ASN A 627 -12.29 -22.66 -14.49
N MET A 628 -11.40 -21.71 -14.82
CA MET A 628 -10.46 -21.87 -15.94
C MET A 628 -9.48 -23.02 -15.65
N PHE A 629 -9.03 -23.19 -14.42
CA PHE A 629 -8.17 -24.30 -14.01
C PHE A 629 -8.90 -25.65 -14.12
N GLU A 630 -10.13 -25.73 -13.63
CA GLU A 630 -10.96 -26.94 -13.78
C GLU A 630 -11.17 -27.29 -15.26
N ALA A 631 -11.58 -26.31 -16.08
CA ALA A 631 -11.79 -26.49 -17.51
C ALA A 631 -10.50 -26.86 -18.27
N ALA A 632 -9.33 -26.43 -17.80
CA ALA A 632 -8.05 -26.84 -18.37
C ALA A 632 -7.76 -28.33 -18.11
N LEU A 633 -8.03 -28.80 -16.89
CA LEU A 633 -7.89 -30.21 -16.52
C LEU A 633 -8.91 -31.09 -17.26
N ASP A 634 -10.13 -30.63 -17.48
CA ASP A 634 -11.16 -31.30 -18.27
C ASP A 634 -10.86 -31.26 -19.77
N GLY A 635 -9.87 -30.51 -20.21
CA GLY A 635 -9.41 -30.42 -21.60
C GLY A 635 -10.21 -29.50 -22.51
N THR A 636 -11.11 -28.69 -21.96
CA THR A 636 -11.94 -27.72 -22.72
C THR A 636 -11.32 -26.31 -22.80
N PHE A 637 -10.43 -25.97 -21.89
CA PHE A 637 -9.70 -24.68 -21.85
C PHE A 637 -8.20 -24.92 -22.11
N LYS A 638 -7.63 -24.32 -23.16
CA LYS A 638 -6.29 -24.65 -23.66
C LYS A 638 -5.33 -23.50 -23.86
N GLY A 639 -5.82 -22.25 -23.78
CA GLY A 639 -4.97 -21.08 -23.98
C GLY A 639 -5.24 -19.98 -22.97
N LEU A 640 -4.17 -19.41 -22.37
CA LEU A 640 -4.30 -18.35 -21.37
C LEU A 640 -3.24 -17.26 -21.59
N TYR A 641 -3.69 -16.01 -21.63
CA TYR A 641 -2.85 -14.82 -21.56
C TYR A 641 -2.85 -14.25 -20.13
N VAL A 642 -1.69 -14.15 -19.52
CA VAL A 642 -1.52 -13.67 -18.13
C VAL A 642 -0.65 -12.42 -18.11
N GLU A 643 -1.22 -11.30 -17.70
CA GLU A 643 -0.51 -10.03 -17.56
C GLU A 643 -0.23 -9.71 -16.09
N GLY A 644 1.06 -9.66 -15.71
CA GLY A 644 1.53 -9.16 -14.42
C GLY A 644 1.11 -9.97 -13.18
N GLU A 645 0.82 -11.25 -13.33
CA GLU A 645 0.39 -12.16 -12.26
C GLU A 645 1.27 -13.40 -12.15
N ASP A 646 1.50 -13.85 -10.91
CA ASP A 646 2.23 -15.08 -10.60
C ASP A 646 1.32 -16.11 -9.91
N MET A 647 0.36 -16.63 -10.67
CA MET A 647 -0.71 -17.50 -10.17
C MET A 647 -0.19 -18.84 -9.66
N ALA A 648 0.91 -19.36 -10.19
CA ALA A 648 1.52 -20.61 -9.73
C ALA A 648 2.15 -20.48 -8.31
N GLN A 649 2.32 -19.24 -7.81
CA GLN A 649 2.72 -18.99 -6.42
C GLN A 649 1.57 -18.40 -5.58
N SER A 650 0.71 -17.57 -6.18
CA SER A 650 -0.32 -16.84 -5.43
C SER A 650 -1.58 -17.64 -5.15
N ASP A 651 -2.00 -18.52 -6.04
CA ASP A 651 -3.27 -19.21 -5.94
C ASP A 651 -3.21 -20.45 -5.03
N PRO A 652 -4.34 -20.79 -4.37
CA PRO A 652 -4.36 -21.89 -3.40
C PRO A 652 -4.23 -23.25 -4.09
N ASN A 653 -3.87 -24.28 -3.31
CA ASN A 653 -3.66 -25.63 -3.83
C ASN A 653 -2.73 -25.60 -5.06
N THR A 654 -1.51 -25.11 -4.84
CA THR A 654 -0.52 -24.87 -5.90
C THR A 654 -0.33 -26.08 -6.82
N GLN A 655 -0.45 -27.32 -6.33
CA GLN A 655 -0.33 -28.52 -7.15
C GLN A 655 -1.44 -28.62 -8.20
N HIS A 656 -2.67 -28.27 -7.84
CA HIS A 656 -3.81 -28.22 -8.76
C HIS A 656 -3.60 -27.15 -9.84
N VAL A 657 -3.15 -25.95 -9.44
CA VAL A 657 -2.85 -24.84 -10.36
C VAL A 657 -1.75 -25.21 -11.35
N GLN A 658 -0.67 -25.84 -10.88
CA GLN A 658 0.43 -26.30 -11.73
C GLN A 658 0.01 -27.39 -12.71
N ALA A 659 -0.85 -28.32 -12.28
CA ALA A 659 -1.43 -29.34 -13.15
C ALA A 659 -2.30 -28.72 -14.24
N ALA A 660 -3.12 -27.71 -13.90
CA ALA A 660 -3.97 -26.99 -14.85
C ALA A 660 -3.13 -26.25 -15.90
N PHE A 661 -2.09 -25.51 -15.50
CA PHE A 661 -1.17 -24.88 -16.46
C PHE A 661 -0.47 -25.90 -17.37
N SER A 662 -0.05 -27.05 -16.82
CA SER A 662 0.60 -28.10 -17.59
C SER A 662 -0.33 -28.76 -18.61
N ALA A 663 -1.65 -28.69 -18.42
CA ALA A 663 -2.67 -29.23 -19.32
C ALA A 663 -3.05 -28.28 -20.48
N MET A 664 -2.61 -27.00 -20.39
CA MET A 664 -2.84 -26.02 -21.46
C MET A 664 -1.83 -26.16 -22.60
N GLU A 665 -2.26 -25.84 -23.84
CA GLU A 665 -1.41 -25.90 -25.04
C GLU A 665 -0.64 -24.61 -25.32
N CYS A 666 -1.14 -23.45 -24.82
CA CYS A 666 -0.47 -22.15 -24.94
C CYS A 666 -0.74 -21.30 -23.72
N VAL A 667 0.28 -21.10 -22.90
CA VAL A 667 0.28 -20.13 -21.80
C VAL A 667 1.25 -19.03 -22.15
N VAL A 668 0.76 -17.79 -22.14
CA VAL A 668 1.53 -16.58 -22.43
C VAL A 668 1.61 -15.78 -21.13
N VAL A 669 2.83 -15.47 -20.69
CA VAL A 669 3.07 -14.65 -19.50
C VAL A 669 3.74 -13.35 -19.92
N GLN A 670 3.14 -12.23 -19.55
CA GLN A 670 3.74 -10.90 -19.67
C GLN A 670 4.09 -10.39 -18.27
N ASP A 671 5.39 -10.33 -17.97
CA ASP A 671 5.87 -9.91 -16.64
C ASP A 671 7.30 -9.35 -16.73
N LEU A 672 7.77 -8.80 -15.61
CA LEU A 672 9.13 -8.25 -15.47
C LEU A 672 10.21 -9.32 -15.37
N PHE A 673 9.89 -10.46 -14.76
CA PHE A 673 10.81 -11.52 -14.38
C PHE A 673 10.25 -12.89 -14.70
N LEU A 674 11.11 -13.86 -14.94
CA LEU A 674 10.69 -15.27 -14.99
C LEU A 674 10.24 -15.68 -13.57
N ASN A 675 8.93 -15.63 -13.35
CA ASN A 675 8.26 -15.98 -12.10
C ASN A 675 7.88 -17.48 -12.08
N GLU A 676 7.16 -17.94 -11.04
CA GLU A 676 6.75 -19.35 -10.92
C GLU A 676 5.79 -19.76 -12.04
N THR A 677 4.88 -18.88 -12.46
CA THR A 677 3.95 -19.12 -13.58
C THR A 677 4.69 -19.27 -14.92
N ALA A 678 5.77 -18.53 -15.11
CA ALA A 678 6.59 -18.63 -16.33
C ALA A 678 7.22 -20.02 -16.52
N LYS A 679 7.32 -20.85 -15.48
CA LYS A 679 7.78 -22.24 -15.61
C LYS A 679 6.85 -23.07 -16.51
N TYR A 680 5.59 -22.70 -16.58
CA TYR A 680 4.54 -23.36 -17.36
C TYR A 680 4.18 -22.60 -18.64
N ALA A 681 4.79 -21.45 -18.89
CA ALA A 681 4.49 -20.65 -20.08
C ALA A 681 5.20 -21.17 -21.33
N HIS A 682 4.59 -20.95 -22.48
CA HIS A 682 5.12 -21.23 -23.82
C HIS A 682 5.70 -19.96 -24.47
N VAL A 683 5.16 -18.80 -24.09
CA VAL A 683 5.60 -17.48 -24.53
C VAL A 683 5.82 -16.62 -23.30
N PHE A 684 6.94 -15.89 -23.28
CA PHE A 684 7.19 -14.86 -22.27
C PHE A 684 7.39 -13.52 -22.99
N LEU A 685 6.54 -12.54 -22.64
CA LEU A 685 6.59 -11.18 -23.16
C LEU A 685 7.12 -10.25 -22.05
N PRO A 686 8.21 -9.51 -22.28
CA PRO A 686 8.75 -8.61 -21.26
C PRO A 686 7.77 -7.50 -20.89
N GLY A 687 7.49 -7.35 -19.60
CA GLY A 687 6.64 -6.29 -19.08
C GLY A 687 7.41 -4.99 -18.76
N ALA A 688 6.67 -3.88 -18.63
CA ALA A 688 7.15 -2.59 -18.20
C ALA A 688 6.83 -2.33 -16.71
N SER A 689 7.79 -1.80 -15.95
CA SER A 689 7.55 -1.33 -14.59
C SER A 689 6.72 -0.04 -14.60
N PHE A 690 6.15 0.34 -13.44
CA PHE A 690 5.38 1.58 -13.33
C PHE A 690 6.17 2.85 -13.67
N MET A 691 7.51 2.78 -13.68
CA MET A 691 8.38 3.88 -14.07
C MET A 691 8.54 4.01 -15.59
N GLU A 692 8.16 2.99 -16.34
CA GLU A 692 8.40 2.87 -17.78
C GLU A 692 7.15 3.12 -18.62
N LYS A 693 6.05 3.60 -17.99
CA LYS A 693 4.76 3.75 -18.66
C LYS A 693 3.93 4.93 -18.14
N ASP A 694 3.03 5.41 -18.98
CA ASP A 694 1.97 6.34 -18.62
C ASP A 694 0.66 5.59 -18.40
N GLY A 695 -0.17 6.09 -17.48
CA GLY A 695 -1.47 5.55 -17.16
C GLY A 695 -2.03 6.10 -15.86
N THR A 696 -2.95 5.33 -15.25
CA THR A 696 -3.56 5.67 -13.97
C THR A 696 -3.69 4.46 -13.06
N PHE A 697 -3.65 4.70 -11.74
CA PHE A 697 -4.05 3.74 -10.71
C PHE A 697 -5.25 4.28 -9.95
N THR A 698 -6.17 3.39 -9.57
CA THR A 698 -7.26 3.70 -8.63
C THR A 698 -6.98 2.98 -7.31
N ASN A 699 -6.72 3.75 -6.26
CA ASN A 699 -6.37 3.24 -4.94
C ASN A 699 -7.59 2.76 -4.12
N ALA A 700 -7.36 2.30 -2.88
CA ALA A 700 -8.42 1.74 -2.02
C ALA A 700 -9.50 2.76 -1.59
N GLU A 701 -9.21 4.06 -1.69
CA GLU A 701 -10.18 5.14 -1.43
C GLU A 701 -10.85 5.68 -2.71
N ARG A 702 -10.85 4.92 -3.82
CA ARG A 702 -11.40 5.31 -5.14
C ARG A 702 -10.68 6.47 -5.82
N ARG A 703 -9.47 6.78 -5.39
CA ARG A 703 -8.67 7.90 -5.91
C ARG A 703 -7.89 7.46 -7.15
N ILE A 704 -8.21 8.08 -8.28
CA ILE A 704 -7.51 7.93 -9.57
C ILE A 704 -6.33 8.87 -9.57
N SER A 705 -5.13 8.34 -9.70
CA SER A 705 -3.88 9.08 -9.71
C SER A 705 -3.03 8.74 -10.91
N ARG A 706 -2.30 9.74 -11.42
CA ARG A 706 -1.43 9.54 -12.59
C ARG A 706 -0.22 8.67 -12.27
N VAL A 707 0.01 7.70 -13.15
CA VAL A 707 1.31 7.04 -13.34
C VAL A 707 1.96 7.74 -14.52
N ARG A 708 3.14 8.32 -14.32
CA ARG A 708 3.87 9.01 -15.40
C ARG A 708 5.16 8.30 -15.71
N LYS A 709 5.45 8.19 -16.98
CA LYS A 709 6.69 7.62 -17.47
C LYS A 709 7.88 8.42 -16.94
N VAL A 710 8.74 7.75 -16.18
CA VAL A 710 9.95 8.31 -15.56
C VAL A 710 11.18 8.01 -16.40
N ILE A 711 11.23 6.80 -16.96
CA ILE A 711 12.28 6.31 -17.85
C ILE A 711 11.66 5.62 -19.06
N GLU A 712 12.39 5.50 -20.15
CA GLU A 712 11.90 4.78 -21.34
C GLU A 712 11.73 3.28 -21.05
N PRO A 713 10.72 2.62 -21.70
CA PRO A 713 10.52 1.19 -21.56
C PRO A 713 11.77 0.40 -21.98
N ARG A 714 12.39 -0.30 -21.03
CA ARG A 714 13.64 -1.03 -21.26
C ARG A 714 13.50 -2.18 -22.27
N ALA A 715 12.29 -2.74 -22.37
CA ALA A 715 11.97 -3.79 -23.35
C ALA A 715 11.41 -3.24 -24.68
N GLY A 716 11.27 -1.89 -24.80
CA GLY A 716 10.83 -1.20 -26.01
C GLY A 716 9.35 -0.86 -26.06
N TYR A 717 8.49 -1.48 -25.25
CA TYR A 717 7.04 -1.23 -25.22
C TYR A 717 6.52 -1.15 -23.79
N ALA A 718 5.49 -0.34 -23.57
CA ALA A 718 4.64 -0.41 -22.40
C ALA A 718 3.66 -1.59 -22.50
N ASP A 719 3.09 -2.04 -21.38
CA ASP A 719 2.24 -3.25 -21.39
C ASP A 719 0.98 -3.08 -22.24
N TRP A 720 0.35 -1.90 -22.22
CA TRP A 720 -0.81 -1.61 -23.07
C TRP A 720 -0.48 -1.67 -24.58
N GLU A 721 0.73 -1.30 -24.97
CA GLU A 721 1.18 -1.38 -26.38
C GLU A 721 1.33 -2.84 -26.83
N VAL A 722 1.84 -3.72 -25.94
CA VAL A 722 1.97 -5.16 -26.19
C VAL A 722 0.59 -5.79 -26.38
N THR A 723 -0.39 -5.45 -25.55
CA THR A 723 -1.78 -5.90 -25.66
C THR A 723 -2.41 -5.45 -26.99
N GLN A 724 -2.15 -4.20 -27.41
CA GLN A 724 -2.58 -3.67 -28.71
C GLN A 724 -1.93 -4.43 -29.88
N LEU A 725 -0.63 -4.71 -29.84
CA LEU A 725 0.07 -5.49 -30.87
C LEU A 725 -0.55 -6.90 -31.02
N LEU A 726 -0.84 -7.56 -29.90
CA LEU A 726 -1.47 -8.88 -29.91
C LEU A 726 -2.88 -8.83 -30.47
N SER A 727 -3.68 -7.83 -30.08
CA SER A 727 -5.04 -7.64 -30.61
C SER A 727 -5.04 -7.44 -32.13
N ASN A 728 -4.12 -6.63 -32.64
CA ASN A 728 -3.97 -6.39 -34.09
C ASN A 728 -3.57 -7.67 -34.84
N ALA A 729 -2.66 -8.46 -34.29
CA ALA A 729 -2.25 -9.76 -34.86
C ALA A 729 -3.39 -10.79 -34.83
N LEU A 730 -4.29 -10.73 -33.87
CA LEU A 730 -5.50 -11.55 -33.80
C LEU A 730 -6.55 -11.10 -34.81
N GLY A 731 -6.47 -9.90 -35.34
CA GLY A 731 -7.38 -9.36 -36.37
C GLY A 731 -8.41 -8.37 -35.85
N TYR A 732 -8.37 -8.01 -34.55
CA TYR A 732 -9.19 -6.93 -34.00
C TYR A 732 -8.34 -5.66 -33.82
N PRO A 733 -8.64 -4.58 -34.58
CA PRO A 733 -7.79 -3.40 -34.61
C PRO A 733 -7.91 -2.55 -33.33
N MET A 734 -6.78 -2.27 -32.72
CA MET A 734 -6.60 -1.22 -31.71
C MET A 734 -5.55 -0.24 -32.23
N ASN A 735 -5.79 1.08 -32.11
CA ASN A 735 -4.95 2.11 -32.73
C ASN A 735 -4.72 3.30 -31.76
N TYR A 736 -4.37 3.01 -30.53
CA TYR A 736 -4.00 4.05 -29.57
C TYR A 736 -2.54 4.47 -29.77
N THR A 737 -2.26 5.73 -29.61
CA THR A 737 -0.91 6.31 -29.69
C THR A 737 -0.41 6.78 -28.31
N HIS A 738 -1.31 6.91 -27.36
CA HIS A 738 -1.01 7.31 -25.99
C HIS A 738 -2.07 6.76 -25.01
N ALA A 739 -1.67 6.45 -23.78
CA ALA A 739 -2.57 5.90 -22.77
C ALA A 739 -3.76 6.81 -22.43
N SER A 740 -3.64 8.14 -22.62
CA SER A 740 -4.76 9.08 -22.44
C SER A 740 -5.95 8.80 -23.34
N GLN A 741 -5.72 8.31 -24.57
CA GLN A 741 -6.80 7.95 -25.49
C GLN A 741 -7.59 6.73 -25.00
N ILE A 742 -6.91 5.82 -24.30
CA ILE A 742 -7.57 4.68 -23.65
C ILE A 742 -8.44 5.19 -22.49
N MET A 743 -7.93 6.13 -21.67
CA MET A 743 -8.73 6.75 -20.61
C MET A 743 -9.93 7.52 -21.17
N ASP A 744 -9.77 8.23 -22.30
CA ASP A 744 -10.88 8.94 -22.95
C ASP A 744 -11.99 7.94 -23.39
N GLU A 745 -11.62 6.75 -23.92
CA GLU A 745 -12.58 5.70 -24.24
C GLU A 745 -13.22 5.12 -22.97
N ILE A 746 -12.45 4.88 -21.92
CA ILE A 746 -12.97 4.44 -20.61
C ILE A 746 -14.00 5.45 -20.09
N ALA A 747 -13.68 6.74 -20.11
CA ALA A 747 -14.57 7.82 -19.66
C ALA A 747 -15.87 7.86 -20.47
N ALA A 748 -15.79 7.71 -21.78
CA ALA A 748 -16.97 7.68 -22.65
C ALA A 748 -17.93 6.51 -22.40
N LEU A 749 -17.39 5.37 -21.93
CA LEU A 749 -18.15 4.15 -21.71
C LEU A 749 -18.52 3.91 -20.25
N THR A 750 -17.99 4.68 -19.28
CA THR A 750 -18.08 4.40 -17.85
C THR A 750 -18.76 5.57 -17.12
N PRO A 751 -20.01 5.44 -16.67
CA PRO A 751 -20.77 6.54 -16.07
C PRO A 751 -20.11 7.21 -14.87
N THR A 752 -19.38 6.45 -14.06
CA THR A 752 -18.65 6.96 -12.89
C THR A 752 -17.35 7.68 -13.24
N PHE A 753 -16.91 7.64 -14.53
CA PHE A 753 -15.66 8.20 -15.04
C PHE A 753 -15.86 9.27 -16.10
N THR A 754 -17.08 9.66 -16.43
CA THR A 754 -17.36 10.59 -17.55
C THR A 754 -16.65 11.94 -17.45
N GLY A 755 -16.30 12.37 -16.24
CA GLY A 755 -15.52 13.58 -15.97
C GLY A 755 -14.03 13.36 -15.84
N VAL A 756 -13.51 12.12 -16.03
CA VAL A 756 -12.10 11.80 -15.82
C VAL A 756 -11.31 11.94 -17.12
N SER A 757 -10.20 12.65 -17.07
CA SER A 757 -9.20 12.72 -18.14
C SER A 757 -7.80 12.93 -17.53
N PHE A 758 -6.75 12.63 -18.28
CA PHE A 758 -5.38 12.90 -17.83
C PHE A 758 -5.17 14.37 -17.48
N ALA A 759 -5.67 15.27 -18.33
CA ALA A 759 -5.57 16.72 -18.12
C ALA A 759 -6.23 17.15 -16.80
N LYS A 760 -7.42 16.63 -16.51
CA LYS A 760 -8.14 16.95 -15.27
C LYS A 760 -7.49 16.36 -14.03
N ILE A 761 -6.95 15.15 -14.13
CA ILE A 761 -6.18 14.56 -13.01
C ILE A 761 -4.92 15.40 -12.77
N ASP A 762 -4.27 15.89 -13.81
CA ASP A 762 -3.07 16.74 -13.69
C ASP A 762 -3.39 18.10 -13.05
N GLU A 763 -4.54 18.68 -13.37
CA GLU A 763 -5.04 19.92 -12.76
C GLU A 763 -5.37 19.76 -11.26
N LEU A 764 -6.11 18.71 -10.91
CA LEU A 764 -6.57 18.47 -9.52
C LEU A 764 -5.57 17.69 -8.66
N GLY A 765 -4.51 17.15 -9.25
CA GLY A 765 -3.53 16.26 -8.62
C GLY A 765 -4.01 14.80 -8.52
N SER A 766 -5.31 14.58 -8.35
CA SER A 766 -5.98 13.26 -8.34
C SER A 766 -7.49 13.44 -8.26
N ILE A 767 -8.26 12.41 -8.63
CA ILE A 767 -9.74 12.47 -8.64
C ILE A 767 -10.30 11.23 -7.94
N GLN A 768 -11.27 11.40 -7.02
CA GLN A 768 -12.03 10.26 -6.49
C GLN A 768 -13.32 10.08 -7.29
N TRP A 769 -13.49 8.91 -7.89
CA TRP A 769 -14.74 8.61 -8.58
C TRP A 769 -15.90 8.34 -7.59
N PRO A 770 -17.18 8.55 -7.94
CA PRO A 770 -17.69 9.09 -9.20
C PRO A 770 -17.19 10.50 -9.50
N CYS A 771 -16.81 10.73 -10.78
CA CYS A 771 -16.51 12.05 -11.32
C CYS A 771 -17.31 12.20 -12.62
N ASN A 772 -18.34 13.02 -12.58
CA ASN A 772 -19.33 13.21 -13.63
C ASN A 772 -19.93 14.62 -13.56
N GLU A 773 -21.04 14.88 -14.24
CA GLU A 773 -21.71 16.18 -14.22
C GLU A 773 -22.22 16.58 -12.82
N GLU A 774 -22.69 15.60 -11.99
CA GLU A 774 -23.17 15.84 -10.63
C GLU A 774 -22.01 16.11 -9.66
N ALA A 775 -20.85 15.50 -9.90
CA ALA A 775 -19.65 15.63 -9.08
C ALA A 775 -18.41 15.94 -9.94
N PRO A 776 -18.30 17.14 -10.50
CA PRO A 776 -17.27 17.46 -11.49
C PRO A 776 -15.83 17.43 -10.94
N ASN A 777 -15.64 17.54 -9.64
CA ASN A 777 -14.33 17.45 -8.99
C ASN A 777 -14.13 16.14 -8.22
N GLY A 778 -15.04 15.15 -8.42
CA GLY A 778 -15.03 13.85 -7.76
C GLY A 778 -15.81 13.82 -6.45
N THR A 779 -15.85 12.63 -5.83
CA THR A 779 -16.71 12.31 -4.69
C THR A 779 -15.88 11.73 -3.52
N PRO A 780 -15.32 12.55 -2.61
CA PRO A 780 -14.54 12.05 -1.46
C PRO A 780 -15.38 11.17 -0.52
N THR A 781 -16.58 11.60 -0.17
CA THR A 781 -17.54 10.88 0.69
C THR A 781 -18.72 10.38 -0.15
N MET A 782 -18.98 9.09 -0.10
CA MET A 782 -20.14 8.48 -0.76
C MET A 782 -21.38 8.43 0.14
N HIS A 783 -22.53 8.28 -0.49
CA HIS A 783 -23.81 8.05 0.19
C HIS A 783 -24.23 9.21 1.12
N ILE A 784 -23.93 10.47 0.78
CA ILE A 784 -24.32 11.62 1.61
C ILE A 784 -25.82 11.73 1.73
N ASP A 785 -26.54 11.84 0.62
CA ASP A 785 -28.01 12.02 0.62
C ASP A 785 -28.77 10.70 0.46
N ARG A 786 -28.25 9.80 -0.34
CA ARG A 786 -28.85 8.50 -0.66
C ARG A 786 -27.79 7.44 -0.95
N PHE A 787 -28.15 6.18 -0.81
CA PHE A 787 -27.33 5.09 -1.32
C PHE A 787 -27.39 5.03 -2.85
N VAL A 788 -26.34 4.51 -3.49
CA VAL A 788 -26.29 4.38 -4.95
C VAL A 788 -27.46 3.53 -5.47
N ARG A 789 -27.86 2.49 -4.74
CA ARG A 789 -29.04 1.68 -5.05
C ARG A 789 -30.38 2.34 -4.67
N GLY A 790 -30.39 3.57 -4.18
CA GLY A 790 -31.55 4.30 -3.65
C GLY A 790 -31.72 4.11 -2.15
N LYS A 791 -32.18 2.97 -1.70
CA LYS A 791 -32.30 2.58 -0.28
C LYS A 791 -31.30 1.48 0.09
N GLY A 792 -30.65 1.60 1.24
CA GLY A 792 -29.77 0.56 1.77
C GLY A 792 -30.56 -0.73 2.09
N LYS A 793 -29.96 -1.89 1.85
CA LYS A 793 -30.62 -3.18 2.07
C LYS A 793 -29.88 -4.02 3.09
N PHE A 794 -30.61 -4.48 4.10
CA PHE A 794 -30.09 -5.41 5.09
C PHE A 794 -30.22 -6.86 4.59
N PHE A 795 -29.26 -7.68 5.00
CA PHE A 795 -29.27 -9.11 4.73
C PHE A 795 -29.18 -9.90 6.02
N VAL A 796 -29.90 -11.01 6.09
CA VAL A 796 -29.71 -12.00 7.16
C VAL A 796 -28.37 -12.68 6.93
N THR A 797 -27.52 -12.68 7.95
CA THR A 797 -26.14 -13.15 7.88
C THR A 797 -25.95 -14.40 8.75
N GLU A 798 -26.49 -15.53 8.30
CA GLU A 798 -26.35 -16.80 9.01
C GLU A 798 -24.88 -17.25 9.02
N PHE A 799 -24.40 -17.66 10.18
CA PHE A 799 -23.09 -18.26 10.31
C PHE A 799 -23.09 -19.72 9.85
N VAL A 800 -22.29 -20.02 8.85
CA VAL A 800 -22.02 -21.39 8.39
C VAL A 800 -20.55 -21.70 8.67
N PRO A 801 -20.28 -22.70 9.49
CA PRO A 801 -18.90 -23.07 9.80
C PRO A 801 -18.14 -23.50 8.55
N THR A 802 -16.87 -23.06 8.44
CA THR A 802 -15.98 -23.49 7.36
C THR A 802 -15.77 -25.01 7.34
N ARG A 803 -15.38 -25.57 6.19
CA ARG A 803 -14.92 -26.97 6.07
C ARG A 803 -13.55 -27.20 6.70
N GLU A 804 -12.75 -26.13 6.86
CA GLU A 804 -11.44 -26.13 7.50
C GLU A 804 -11.59 -26.12 9.04
N ARG A 805 -11.81 -27.31 9.62
CA ARG A 805 -11.95 -27.50 11.08
C ARG A 805 -10.78 -28.28 11.62
N SER A 806 -10.34 -27.93 12.83
CA SER A 806 -9.37 -28.72 13.55
C SER A 806 -9.89 -30.15 13.80
N THR A 807 -9.01 -31.13 13.60
CA THR A 807 -9.26 -32.57 13.80
C THR A 807 -8.08 -33.18 14.54
N SER A 808 -8.18 -34.42 14.95
CA SER A 808 -7.03 -35.14 15.54
C SER A 808 -5.84 -35.25 14.59
N ARG A 809 -6.09 -35.30 13.28
CA ARG A 809 -5.04 -35.34 12.25
C ARG A 809 -4.46 -33.96 11.93
N HIS A 810 -5.27 -32.91 11.96
CA HIS A 810 -4.90 -31.51 11.71
C HIS A 810 -5.40 -30.64 12.85
N PRO A 811 -4.67 -30.61 14.00
CA PRO A 811 -5.18 -30.05 15.26
C PRO A 811 -5.07 -28.52 15.34
N LEU A 812 -4.32 -27.87 14.46
CA LEU A 812 -4.10 -26.43 14.44
C LEU A 812 -4.81 -25.77 13.26
N LEU A 813 -5.16 -24.50 13.42
CA LEU A 813 -5.67 -23.66 12.32
C LEU A 813 -4.58 -22.70 11.89
N LEU A 814 -4.23 -22.75 10.60
CA LEU A 814 -3.34 -21.78 9.98
C LEU A 814 -4.14 -20.57 9.50
N THR A 815 -3.64 -19.40 9.79
CA THR A 815 -4.01 -18.15 9.12
C THR A 815 -2.80 -17.52 8.44
N THR A 816 -2.99 -16.78 7.35
CA THR A 816 -1.92 -16.19 6.56
C THR A 816 -1.99 -14.66 6.54
N GLY A 817 -0.87 -14.01 6.27
CA GLY A 817 -0.83 -12.56 6.17
C GLY A 817 0.42 -12.01 5.50
N ARG A 818 0.66 -10.70 5.68
CA ARG A 818 1.78 -9.95 5.09
C ARG A 818 2.69 -9.37 6.15
N ILE A 819 3.91 -9.01 5.74
CA ILE A 819 4.88 -8.28 6.55
C ILE A 819 5.27 -6.97 5.86
N LEU A 820 5.78 -6.01 6.62
CA LEU A 820 6.06 -4.66 6.13
C LEU A 820 7.10 -4.64 4.99
N SER A 821 8.18 -5.42 5.11
CA SER A 821 9.32 -5.38 4.17
C SER A 821 9.06 -6.08 2.84
N GLN A 822 8.11 -7.02 2.79
CA GLN A 822 7.77 -7.78 1.57
C GLN A 822 6.40 -7.39 1.02
N TYR A 823 6.13 -7.74 -0.24
CA TYR A 823 4.86 -7.45 -0.88
C TYR A 823 4.40 -8.55 -1.84
N ASN A 824 3.13 -8.97 -1.73
CA ASN A 824 2.53 -10.08 -2.48
C ASN A 824 3.45 -11.32 -2.46
N VAL A 825 3.66 -11.95 -3.62
CA VAL A 825 4.57 -13.10 -3.79
C VAL A 825 6.07 -12.73 -3.79
N GLY A 826 6.41 -11.49 -3.41
CA GLY A 826 7.77 -11.04 -3.24
C GLY A 826 8.60 -10.82 -4.52
N ALA A 827 8.02 -11.01 -5.71
CA ALA A 827 8.75 -10.95 -6.98
C ALA A 827 9.58 -9.65 -7.16
N GLN A 828 9.06 -8.51 -6.70
CA GLN A 828 9.73 -7.22 -6.74
C GLN A 828 10.60 -6.99 -5.48
N THR A 829 10.03 -7.15 -4.29
CA THR A 829 10.71 -6.80 -3.02
C THR A 829 11.88 -7.71 -2.69
N ARG A 830 11.85 -9.00 -3.09
CA ARG A 830 13.01 -9.92 -2.95
C ARG A 830 14.22 -9.48 -3.80
N ARG A 831 14.02 -8.66 -4.83
CA ARG A 831 15.06 -8.06 -5.68
C ARG A 831 15.50 -6.68 -5.20
N THR A 832 15.31 -6.39 -3.93
CA THR A 832 15.71 -5.16 -3.25
C THR A 832 16.36 -5.48 -1.91
N HIS A 833 16.92 -4.48 -1.24
CA HIS A 833 17.52 -4.67 0.09
C HIS A 833 16.50 -5.01 1.19
N ASN A 834 15.21 -5.03 0.90
CA ASN A 834 14.19 -5.42 1.86
C ASN A 834 14.38 -6.86 2.42
N VAL A 835 15.12 -7.70 1.70
CA VAL A 835 15.51 -9.05 2.16
C VAL A 835 16.39 -9.05 3.42
N VAL A 836 16.99 -7.91 3.80
CA VAL A 836 17.76 -7.78 5.04
C VAL A 836 16.89 -7.98 6.28
N TRP A 837 15.62 -7.57 6.25
CA TRP A 837 14.70 -7.73 7.39
C TRP A 837 13.99 -9.09 7.38
N HIS A 838 13.57 -9.54 6.20
CA HIS A 838 12.86 -10.81 6.05
C HIS A 838 13.28 -11.47 4.75
N ASP A 839 13.91 -12.60 4.87
CA ASP A 839 14.53 -13.39 3.79
C ASP A 839 13.85 -14.74 3.57
N GLU A 840 12.89 -15.09 4.41
CA GLU A 840 12.09 -16.31 4.35
C GLU A 840 10.70 -16.12 4.99
N ASP A 841 9.73 -16.94 4.60
CA ASP A 841 8.49 -17.07 5.34
C ASP A 841 8.74 -17.95 6.58
N ARG A 842 8.14 -17.60 7.73
CA ARG A 842 8.32 -18.29 9.00
C ARG A 842 6.96 -18.67 9.59
N LEU A 843 6.95 -19.73 10.39
CA LEU A 843 5.76 -20.15 11.12
C LEU A 843 5.75 -19.55 12.52
N GLU A 844 4.81 -18.65 12.79
CA GLU A 844 4.51 -18.21 14.16
C GLU A 844 3.66 -19.27 14.85
N ILE A 845 4.09 -19.74 16.02
CA ILE A 845 3.42 -20.75 16.84
C ILE A 845 3.41 -20.31 18.31
N HIS A 846 2.28 -20.54 19.00
CA HIS A 846 2.17 -20.23 20.42
C HIS A 846 3.11 -21.12 21.25
N PRO A 847 3.78 -20.59 22.32
CA PRO A 847 4.70 -21.35 23.15
C PRO A 847 4.11 -22.68 23.69
N THR A 848 2.85 -22.69 24.10
CA THR A 848 2.15 -23.91 24.59
C THR A 848 2.06 -24.98 23.48
N ASP A 849 1.75 -24.61 22.25
CA ASP A 849 1.65 -25.53 21.12
C ASP A 849 3.03 -26.04 20.69
N ALA A 850 4.03 -25.17 20.79
CA ALA A 850 5.42 -25.49 20.47
C ALA A 850 6.02 -26.48 21.51
N GLU A 851 5.82 -26.25 22.83
CA GLU A 851 6.26 -27.11 23.90
C GLU A 851 5.69 -28.53 23.74
N ALA A 852 4.37 -28.65 23.50
CA ALA A 852 3.70 -29.93 23.25
C ALA A 852 4.27 -30.71 22.06
N ARG A 853 5.06 -30.08 21.18
CA ARG A 853 5.66 -30.66 19.96
C ARG A 853 7.19 -30.69 20.01
N GLY A 854 7.80 -30.24 21.10
CA GLY A 854 9.27 -30.15 21.24
C GLY A 854 9.91 -29.18 20.22
N ILE A 855 9.20 -28.08 19.86
CA ILE A 855 9.65 -27.08 18.89
C ILE A 855 10.24 -25.88 19.64
N ALA A 856 11.40 -25.40 19.19
CA ALA A 856 12.05 -24.17 19.62
C ALA A 856 12.11 -23.14 18.46
N THR A 857 12.31 -21.87 18.81
CA THR A 857 12.54 -20.83 17.77
C THR A 857 13.77 -21.17 16.93
N GLY A 858 13.64 -21.10 15.60
CA GLY A 858 14.66 -21.43 14.62
C GLY A 858 14.65 -22.89 14.15
N ASP A 859 13.87 -23.77 14.80
CA ASP A 859 13.71 -25.15 14.35
C ASP A 859 12.99 -25.21 12.99
N TRP A 860 13.37 -26.21 12.18
CA TRP A 860 12.60 -26.55 11.00
C TRP A 860 11.33 -27.32 11.41
N VAL A 861 10.20 -26.92 10.85
CA VAL A 861 8.90 -27.54 11.08
C VAL A 861 8.23 -27.89 9.76
N GLY A 862 7.81 -29.14 9.62
CA GLY A 862 6.92 -29.58 8.58
C GLY A 862 5.50 -29.15 8.91
N ILE A 863 4.83 -28.50 7.98
CA ILE A 863 3.43 -28.12 8.07
C ILE A 863 2.66 -28.81 6.96
N ALA A 864 1.60 -29.55 7.30
CA ALA A 864 0.82 -30.34 6.37
C ALA A 864 -0.68 -30.06 6.51
N SER A 865 -1.36 -29.98 5.41
CA SER A 865 -2.83 -29.88 5.28
C SER A 865 -3.38 -31.04 4.44
N ARG A 866 -4.63 -30.93 4.02
CA ARG A 866 -5.23 -31.85 3.04
C ARG A 866 -4.73 -31.61 1.60
N ALA A 867 -4.28 -30.40 1.28
CA ALA A 867 -3.81 -30.01 -0.05
C ALA A 867 -2.35 -30.40 -0.30
N GLY A 868 -1.50 -30.35 0.74
CA GLY A 868 -0.08 -30.61 0.61
C GLY A 868 0.70 -30.31 1.87
N ASP A 869 2.01 -30.28 1.75
CA ASP A 869 2.92 -30.00 2.84
C ASP A 869 4.09 -29.10 2.41
N THR A 870 4.64 -28.38 3.40
CA THR A 870 5.85 -27.58 3.23
C THR A 870 6.66 -27.56 4.53
N VAL A 871 7.83 -26.94 4.48
CA VAL A 871 8.72 -26.80 5.64
C VAL A 871 9.07 -25.34 5.84
N LEU A 872 8.95 -24.85 7.07
CA LEU A 872 9.23 -23.48 7.49
C LEU A 872 10.14 -23.46 8.72
N ARG A 873 10.72 -22.29 9.05
CA ARG A 873 11.35 -22.09 10.38
C ARG A 873 10.30 -21.58 11.36
N ALA A 874 10.33 -22.13 12.57
CA ALA A 874 9.41 -21.75 13.65
C ALA A 874 9.87 -20.47 14.35
N ILE A 875 8.91 -19.65 14.77
CA ILE A 875 9.06 -18.55 15.74
C ILE A 875 8.03 -18.75 16.85
N LEU A 876 8.49 -18.87 18.07
CA LEU A 876 7.63 -18.91 19.24
C LEU A 876 7.17 -17.51 19.59
N THR A 877 5.86 -17.29 19.65
CA THR A 877 5.30 -15.97 19.95
C THR A 877 3.89 -16.07 20.51
N GLU A 878 3.57 -15.17 21.44
CA GLU A 878 2.21 -14.98 21.98
C GLU A 878 1.33 -14.07 21.07
N ARG A 879 1.81 -13.67 19.89
CA ARG A 879 1.00 -12.92 18.91
C ARG A 879 -0.17 -13.74 18.38
N VAL A 880 -0.01 -15.05 18.31
CA VAL A 880 -1.07 -16.02 17.99
C VAL A 880 -1.58 -16.67 19.27
N GLN A 881 -2.84 -17.12 19.29
CA GLN A 881 -3.42 -17.84 20.40
C GLN A 881 -3.14 -19.35 20.30
N PRO A 882 -3.23 -20.12 21.40
CA PRO A 882 -3.12 -21.59 21.35
C PRO A 882 -4.12 -22.19 20.36
N GLY A 883 -3.66 -23.17 19.57
CA GLY A 883 -4.44 -23.78 18.50
C GLY A 883 -4.41 -23.05 17.17
N VAL A 884 -3.77 -21.87 17.08
CA VAL A 884 -3.63 -21.08 15.87
C VAL A 884 -2.16 -20.88 15.52
N VAL A 885 -1.82 -21.04 14.25
CA VAL A 885 -0.49 -20.73 13.69
C VAL A 885 -0.63 -19.72 12.55
N TYR A 886 0.46 -18.98 12.29
CA TYR A 886 0.48 -17.94 11.26
C TYR A 886 1.72 -18.04 10.39
N THR A 887 1.57 -17.80 9.08
CA THR A 887 2.69 -17.67 8.17
C THR A 887 2.41 -16.60 7.10
N THR A 888 3.44 -16.29 6.31
CA THR A 888 3.37 -15.44 5.12
C THR A 888 3.53 -16.27 3.84
N PHE A 889 3.47 -15.63 2.67
CA PHE A 889 3.50 -16.30 1.36
C PHE A 889 4.40 -15.57 0.35
N HIS A 890 5.40 -14.85 0.85
CA HIS A 890 6.22 -13.96 0.03
C HIS A 890 7.36 -14.68 -0.71
N PHE A 891 7.69 -15.89 -0.30
CA PHE A 891 8.85 -16.62 -0.81
C PHE A 891 8.42 -17.94 -1.49
N PRO A 892 8.78 -18.16 -2.76
CA PRO A 892 8.45 -19.42 -3.44
C PRO A 892 9.12 -20.64 -2.79
N GLU A 893 10.23 -20.41 -2.06
CA GLU A 893 10.96 -21.44 -1.31
C GLU A 893 10.13 -22.08 -0.20
N SER A 894 9.22 -21.35 0.42
CA SER A 894 8.32 -21.88 1.44
C SER A 894 7.11 -22.59 0.82
N GLY A 895 6.69 -22.15 -0.37
CA GLY A 895 5.52 -22.69 -1.04
C GLY A 895 4.26 -22.66 -0.16
N ALA A 896 4.03 -21.57 0.58
CA ALA A 896 2.95 -21.51 1.57
C ALA A 896 1.56 -21.82 1.01
N ASN A 897 1.29 -21.54 -0.27
CA ASN A 897 0.02 -21.87 -0.92
C ASN A 897 -0.09 -23.34 -1.38
N VAL A 898 0.95 -24.14 -1.22
CA VAL A 898 0.86 -25.61 -1.36
C VAL A 898 -0.07 -26.23 -0.33
N ILE A 899 -0.13 -25.61 0.88
CA ILE A 899 -0.95 -26.09 2.00
C ILE A 899 -2.33 -25.45 2.07
N THR A 900 -2.61 -24.34 1.37
CA THR A 900 -3.96 -23.76 1.31
C THR A 900 -4.87 -24.60 0.41
N THR A 901 -6.17 -24.62 0.71
CA THR A 901 -7.12 -25.48 0.01
C THR A 901 -7.98 -24.67 -0.97
N GLU A 902 -8.68 -25.39 -1.86
CA GLU A 902 -9.63 -24.83 -2.83
C GLU A 902 -10.93 -24.32 -2.20
N ASN A 903 -11.11 -24.44 -0.88
CA ASN A 903 -12.29 -23.90 -0.21
C ASN A 903 -12.41 -22.39 -0.44
N SER A 904 -13.60 -21.91 -0.76
CA SER A 904 -13.78 -20.55 -1.24
C SER A 904 -15.11 -19.93 -0.82
N ASP A 905 -15.24 -18.62 -0.96
CA ASP A 905 -16.46 -17.86 -0.74
C ASP A 905 -17.60 -18.33 -1.64
N TRP A 906 -18.76 -18.53 -1.05
CA TRP A 906 -19.93 -19.12 -1.71
C TRP A 906 -20.45 -18.29 -2.90
N ALA A 907 -20.28 -16.97 -2.89
CA ALA A 907 -20.82 -16.08 -3.94
C ALA A 907 -19.78 -15.78 -5.02
N THR A 908 -18.52 -15.64 -4.66
CA THR A 908 -17.50 -15.05 -5.52
C THR A 908 -16.38 -15.99 -5.90
N ASN A 909 -16.27 -17.18 -5.30
CA ASN A 909 -15.13 -18.10 -5.42
C ASN A 909 -13.79 -17.46 -4.95
N CYS A 910 -13.82 -16.46 -4.06
CA CYS A 910 -12.61 -15.98 -3.41
C CYS A 910 -12.06 -17.07 -2.49
N PRO A 911 -10.81 -17.50 -2.62
CA PRO A 911 -10.24 -18.59 -1.81
C PRO A 911 -10.17 -18.28 -0.32
N GLU A 912 -10.30 -19.31 0.52
CA GLU A 912 -10.25 -19.20 1.97
C GLU A 912 -8.80 -19.29 2.50
N TYR A 913 -7.94 -18.34 2.18
CA TYR A 913 -6.53 -18.33 2.63
C TYR A 913 -6.35 -18.14 4.15
N LYS A 914 -7.37 -17.68 4.85
CA LYS A 914 -7.27 -17.31 6.28
C LYS A 914 -7.66 -18.43 7.23
N VAL A 915 -8.08 -19.58 6.70
CA VAL A 915 -8.37 -20.76 7.51
C VAL A 915 -7.93 -22.01 6.77
N THR A 916 -6.97 -22.72 7.30
CA THR A 916 -6.56 -24.05 6.83
C THR A 916 -6.26 -24.93 8.04
N ALA A 917 -6.86 -26.11 8.12
CA ALA A 917 -6.56 -27.06 9.17
C ALA A 917 -5.23 -27.77 8.88
N VAL A 918 -4.28 -27.70 9.84
CA VAL A 918 -2.91 -28.16 9.63
C VAL A 918 -2.38 -29.01 10.77
N GLN A 919 -1.42 -29.89 10.44
CA GLN A 919 -0.51 -30.53 11.37
C GLN A 919 0.84 -29.83 11.30
N VAL A 920 1.47 -29.66 12.46
CA VAL A 920 2.82 -29.11 12.58
C VAL A 920 3.68 -30.09 13.36
N VAL A 921 4.82 -30.47 12.77
CA VAL A 921 5.79 -31.42 13.38
C VAL A 921 7.21 -30.88 13.23
N LYS A 922 8.06 -31.11 14.21
CA LYS A 922 9.49 -30.82 14.11
C LYS A 922 10.14 -31.72 13.06
N VAL A 923 10.95 -31.14 12.16
CA VAL A 923 11.75 -31.87 11.18
C VAL A 923 13.22 -31.46 11.29
N THR A 924 14.13 -32.32 10.79
CA THR A 924 15.57 -32.10 10.96
C THR A 924 16.22 -31.31 9.82
N GLN A 925 15.56 -31.23 8.67
CA GLN A 925 16.14 -30.62 7.46
C GLN A 925 15.08 -29.92 6.59
N PRO A 926 15.45 -28.89 5.82
CA PRO A 926 14.60 -28.33 4.79
C PRO A 926 14.38 -29.35 3.65
N SER A 927 13.32 -29.13 2.88
CA SER A 927 13.06 -29.93 1.66
C SER A 927 14.12 -29.70 0.58
N GLU A 928 14.30 -30.63 -0.36
CA GLU A 928 15.21 -30.45 -1.49
C GLU A 928 14.81 -29.25 -2.38
N TRP A 929 13.52 -28.98 -2.47
CA TRP A 929 13.01 -27.81 -3.16
C TRP A 929 13.45 -26.52 -2.48
N GLN A 930 13.34 -26.42 -1.16
CA GLN A 930 13.82 -25.30 -0.37
C GLN A 930 15.34 -25.12 -0.46
N LYS A 931 16.14 -26.17 -0.46
CA LYS A 931 17.59 -26.10 -0.62
C LYS A 931 17.95 -25.42 -1.95
N ARG A 932 17.35 -25.86 -3.05
CA ARG A 932 17.59 -25.24 -4.38
C ARG A 932 17.17 -23.77 -4.43
N HIS A 933 16.03 -23.43 -3.87
CA HIS A 933 15.57 -22.03 -3.83
C HIS A 933 16.40 -21.19 -2.86
N HIS A 934 16.86 -21.75 -1.76
CA HIS A 934 17.77 -21.06 -0.83
C HIS A 934 19.06 -20.62 -1.53
N GLU A 935 19.65 -21.47 -2.36
CA GLU A 935 20.81 -21.12 -3.18
C GLU A 935 20.54 -19.93 -4.12
N LEU A 936 19.38 -19.89 -4.75
CA LEU A 936 18.96 -18.76 -5.59
C LEU A 936 18.76 -17.48 -4.77
N THR A 937 18.14 -17.57 -3.61
CA THR A 937 17.92 -16.44 -2.72
C THR A 937 19.25 -15.89 -2.17
N GLU A 938 20.18 -16.75 -1.76
CA GLU A 938 21.52 -16.32 -1.33
C GLU A 938 22.30 -15.66 -2.47
N ARG A 939 22.16 -16.16 -3.68
CA ARG A 939 22.74 -15.51 -4.87
C ARG A 939 22.15 -14.11 -5.07
N GLN A 940 20.83 -13.94 -4.95
CA GLN A 940 20.18 -12.63 -5.07
C GLN A 940 20.61 -11.69 -3.94
N ARG A 941 20.66 -12.16 -2.70
CA ARG A 941 21.18 -11.39 -1.55
C ARG A 941 22.61 -10.92 -1.76
N ARG A 942 23.46 -11.79 -2.29
CA ARG A 942 24.87 -11.44 -2.61
C ARG A 942 24.91 -10.35 -3.67
N ILE A 943 24.16 -10.48 -4.75
CA ILE A 943 24.07 -9.48 -5.81
C ILE A 943 23.63 -8.13 -5.24
N VAL A 944 22.58 -8.12 -4.42
CA VAL A 944 22.08 -6.91 -3.77
C VAL A 944 23.12 -6.28 -2.84
N ARG A 945 23.89 -7.08 -2.09
CA ARG A 945 24.97 -6.58 -1.21
C ARG A 945 26.17 -6.02 -2.00
N GLU A 946 26.56 -6.70 -3.06
CA GLU A 946 27.76 -6.34 -3.86
C GLU A 946 27.55 -5.11 -4.73
N HIS A 947 26.32 -4.89 -5.23
CA HIS A 947 26.02 -3.81 -6.17
C HIS A 947 25.36 -2.59 -5.52
N GLY A 948 25.09 -2.63 -4.21
CA GLY A 948 24.42 -1.54 -3.49
C GLY A 948 22.96 -1.35 -3.93
N PRO A 949 22.21 -0.43 -3.30
CA PRO A 949 20.78 -0.31 -3.50
C PRO A 949 20.37 0.15 -4.91
N LEU A 950 21.25 0.75 -5.69
CA LEU A 950 20.88 1.47 -6.92
C LEU A 950 22.05 1.82 -7.85
N VAL A 951 23.19 1.19 -7.72
CA VAL A 951 24.20 1.34 -8.79
C VAL A 951 23.86 0.29 -9.83
N PRO A 952 23.40 0.69 -11.03
CA PRO A 952 23.41 -0.21 -12.16
C PRO A 952 24.84 -0.71 -12.31
N SER A 953 25.00 -2.00 -12.56
CA SER A 953 26.28 -2.51 -13.00
C SER A 953 26.76 -1.58 -14.13
N ARG A 954 27.86 -0.87 -13.94
CA ARG A 954 28.65 -0.43 -15.08
C ARG A 954 28.73 -1.66 -15.95
N GLN A 955 28.14 -1.59 -17.14
CA GLN A 955 28.53 -2.48 -18.20
C GLN A 955 30.04 -2.34 -18.26
N ASP A 956 30.75 -3.29 -17.73
CA ASP A 956 32.10 -3.50 -18.17
C ASP A 956 32.00 -3.65 -19.68
N SER A 957 32.41 -2.59 -20.36
CA SER A 957 32.63 -2.64 -21.79
C SER A 957 33.56 -3.82 -22.00
N VAL A 958 33.00 -4.93 -22.44
CA VAL A 958 33.80 -6.00 -23.01
C VAL A 958 34.46 -5.38 -24.24
N THR A 959 35.60 -4.86 -24.03
CA THR A 959 36.55 -4.63 -25.12
C THR A 959 36.84 -5.99 -25.72
N THR A 960 36.09 -6.31 -26.74
CA THR A 960 36.49 -7.35 -27.69
C THR A 960 37.79 -6.88 -28.35
N THR A 961 38.92 -7.33 -27.81
CA THR A 961 40.16 -7.36 -28.53
C THR A 961 40.47 -8.83 -28.80
N GLY A 962 40.51 -9.20 -30.08
CA GLY A 962 41.05 -10.42 -30.65
C GLY A 962 40.03 -11.48 -31.00
#